data_7b222b167bb2452c568c059ede27f606
#
_entry.id   7b222b167bb2452c568c059ede27f606
#
_cell.length_a   1.000
_cell.length_b   1.000
_cell.length_c   1.000
_cell.angle_alpha   90.00
_cell.angle_beta   90.00
_cell.angle_gamma   90.00
#
_symmetry.space_group_name_H-M   'P 1'
#
loop_
_entity.id
_entity.type
_entity.pdbx_description
1 polymer ?
#
loop_
_entity_poly.entity_id
_entity_poly.type
_entity_poly.pdbx_seq_one_letter_code
_entity_poly.pdbx_strand_id
1 'polypeptide(L)'
;MWLERFSGQSAQSTPSGGSPNRPYSPSPRKSFQLGPSTLPRRPGLPSRTTSLSAASLVGSTDSLPAAARIPGASNLRRDLASSPATDVQDPVDVLERILGPLPAKGQDEGGDIKQKTGAPDAIDGDIDFGGLSLEQFANAPTQPASTSQPPPSTDAAVEDFEKEKDRFEDLHKSIVSCDEVLSSVETYLTSFQADLAAVAAEIETLQNRSTTLNTKLENRKVVEKVLAPEVEAFGIPPAAVRKIAEGTVDDSWVRALEELEKRSRSIDAKLKEGKDIKAAQDIRPLVDDVSNKAVERIRDYVVAQIKALRSPSINAQIIQQNSFLRYRGVFGFLAQRQPQLGEEISQAYINTMRWYYLNNFTRYRTALDKLNIHNIDQTEAIAADPARKTVKPGAPPHDAFSIGRRTEILRTTNDTALSSYLAEEDKGTHYLEVPFRAFNLALVDNASAEYSFLTEFFTKQSFHATNRKFNEIFQPTFELGQSLTRQLVESSVDALGILTCVRLNQHFAFELQRRKVPAVEGYINGTNMLLWPRFQRIIDVHCESVRKLTASLSGKPAGSALSLTSSSSASQSTAPHPLTQRFANFLQGILSLSSEAGDDEPIASSLGRLRKEYEAFLVKQSKSVPEARKRDRFLYNNYSLVCTIVAYTEGKMAEEFKGHFAELKDALSVD
;
A
#
# COMPACT_ATOMS: atom_id res chain seq x y z
N MET A 1 -5.40 5.48 -21.66
CA MET A 1 -5.44 4.80 -20.36
C MET A 1 -5.48 5.75 -19.18
N TRP A 2 -4.54 6.70 -19.01
CA TRP A 2 -4.60 7.63 -17.89
C TRP A 2 -5.87 8.50 -17.92
N LEU A 3 -6.26 9.03 -19.06
CA LEU A 3 -7.50 9.77 -19.26
C LEU A 3 -8.75 8.88 -19.21
N GLU A 4 -8.63 7.61 -19.55
CA GLU A 4 -9.70 6.63 -19.45
C GLU A 4 -10.09 6.31 -18.00
N ARG A 5 -9.16 6.50 -17.04
CA ARG A 5 -9.46 6.36 -15.62
C ARG A 5 -10.54 7.33 -15.15
N PHE A 6 -10.66 8.47 -15.82
CA PHE A 6 -11.72 9.45 -15.54
C PHE A 6 -13.02 9.16 -16.29
N SER A 7 -13.07 8.08 -17.08
CA SER A 7 -14.23 7.69 -17.87
C SER A 7 -15.23 6.80 -17.13
N GLY A 8 -15.32 6.88 -15.81
CA GLY A 8 -16.42 6.24 -15.09
C GLY A 8 -16.36 4.71 -14.96
N GLN A 9 -15.19 4.06 -15.11
CA GLN A 9 -15.02 2.65 -14.74
C GLN A 9 -15.00 2.38 -13.23
N SER A 10 -15.37 3.34 -12.42
CA SER A 10 -15.54 3.18 -10.98
C SER A 10 -16.88 2.57 -10.57
N ALA A 11 -17.53 1.84 -11.43
CA ALA A 11 -18.71 1.06 -11.07
C ALA A 11 -18.41 -0.43 -10.98
N GLN A 12 -17.37 -0.81 -10.23
CA GLN A 12 -17.34 -2.09 -9.54
C GLN A 12 -17.59 -1.84 -8.06
N SER A 13 -18.84 -1.50 -7.78
CA SER A 13 -19.38 -1.58 -6.43
C SER A 13 -19.40 -3.03 -5.97
N THR A 14 -18.82 -3.25 -4.80
CA THR A 14 -19.05 -4.41 -3.95
C THR A 14 -20.52 -4.80 -3.94
N PRO A 15 -20.87 -6.09 -3.99
CA PRO A 15 -22.25 -6.52 -3.87
C PRO A 15 -22.69 -6.43 -2.42
N SER A 16 -23.53 -5.49 -2.10
CA SER A 16 -24.41 -5.58 -0.95
C SER A 16 -25.72 -6.19 -1.40
N GLY A 17 -26.15 -7.21 -0.66
CA GLY A 17 -27.22 -8.10 -1.01
C GLY A 17 -28.60 -7.51 -1.05
N GLY A 18 -29.46 -8.23 -1.75
CA GLY A 18 -30.88 -8.37 -1.38
C GLY A 18 -31.87 -7.81 -2.39
N SER A 19 -32.36 -8.68 -3.20
CA SER A 19 -33.78 -9.05 -3.40
C SER A 19 -34.36 -8.91 -4.81
N PRO A 20 -35.47 -9.62 -5.11
CA PRO A 20 -35.51 -10.43 -6.30
C PRO A 20 -36.57 -10.00 -7.35
N ASN A 21 -36.52 -10.66 -8.49
CA ASN A 21 -37.59 -10.85 -9.44
C ASN A 21 -38.00 -9.69 -10.36
N ARG A 22 -37.50 -9.76 -11.59
CA ARG A 22 -38.38 -9.56 -12.77
C ARG A 22 -37.85 -10.42 -13.94
N PRO A 23 -38.78 -10.96 -14.80
CA PRO A 23 -38.48 -12.04 -15.73
C PRO A 23 -37.83 -11.56 -17.04
N TYR A 24 -36.96 -12.38 -17.53
CA TYR A 24 -36.34 -12.29 -18.85
C TYR A 24 -37.38 -12.50 -19.97
N SER A 25 -37.37 -11.59 -20.95
CA SER A 25 -37.93 -11.84 -22.28
C SER A 25 -36.81 -11.93 -23.32
N PRO A 26 -36.70 -12.99 -24.07
CA PRO A 26 -35.66 -13.12 -25.10
C PRO A 26 -36.13 -12.50 -26.41
N SER A 27 -35.35 -11.60 -27.00
CA SER A 27 -35.52 -11.15 -28.38
C SER A 27 -34.72 -12.01 -29.34
N PRO A 28 -35.21 -12.24 -30.58
CA PRO A 28 -34.67 -13.26 -31.45
C PRO A 28 -33.43 -12.78 -32.23
N ARG A 29 -32.44 -13.65 -32.29
CA ARG A 29 -31.25 -13.50 -33.13
C ARG A 29 -31.65 -13.67 -34.59
N LYS A 30 -31.34 -12.69 -35.45
CA LYS A 30 -31.35 -12.82 -36.89
C LYS A 30 -30.02 -13.45 -37.33
N SER A 31 -30.12 -14.63 -37.89
CA SER A 31 -29.05 -15.32 -38.62
C SER A 31 -28.88 -14.68 -40.01
N PHE A 32 -27.63 -14.29 -40.34
CA PHE A 32 -27.27 -14.01 -41.71
C PHE A 32 -26.41 -15.16 -42.24
N GLN A 33 -26.94 -15.84 -43.26
CA GLN A 33 -26.21 -16.80 -44.12
C GLN A 33 -25.37 -16.01 -45.11
N LEU A 34 -24.09 -16.41 -45.25
CA LEU A 34 -23.23 -16.00 -46.33
C LEU A 34 -22.96 -17.23 -47.23
N GLY A 35 -23.38 -17.15 -48.47
CA GLY A 35 -23.04 -18.07 -49.53
C GLY A 35 -21.69 -17.70 -50.19
N PRO A 36 -21.13 -18.61 -51.02
CA PRO A 36 -19.72 -18.59 -51.42
C PRO A 36 -19.49 -17.86 -52.76
N SER A 37 -18.35 -17.15 -52.85
CA SER A 37 -17.80 -16.76 -54.17
C SER A 37 -16.29 -16.81 -54.23
N THR A 38 -15.81 -17.77 -54.94
CA THR A 38 -14.74 -17.87 -55.97
C THR A 38 -13.49 -16.98 -55.87
N LEU A 39 -12.40 -17.72 -55.90
CA LEU A 39 -10.99 -17.36 -56.16
C LEU A 39 -10.75 -16.68 -57.53
N PRO A 40 -9.60 -16.00 -57.76
CA PRO A 40 -8.49 -16.72 -58.39
C PRO A 40 -7.07 -16.43 -57.85
N ARG A 41 -6.21 -17.40 -58.19
CA ARG A 41 -4.78 -17.52 -57.95
C ARG A 41 -3.92 -16.60 -58.80
N ARG A 42 -2.72 -16.17 -58.30
CA ARG A 42 -1.35 -16.53 -58.80
C ARG A 42 -0.30 -15.46 -58.46
N PRO A 43 1.00 -15.67 -58.69
CA PRO A 43 2.02 -16.39 -57.92
C PRO A 43 3.29 -15.49 -57.70
N GLY A 44 4.30 -16.00 -56.95
CA GLY A 44 5.64 -15.42 -57.06
C GLY A 44 6.47 -15.50 -55.78
N LEU A 45 7.37 -16.34 -55.76
CA LEU A 45 8.60 -16.72 -55.10
C LEU A 45 9.53 -15.56 -54.60
N PRO A 46 10.71 -15.84 -54.03
CA PRO A 46 10.96 -16.02 -52.59
C PRO A 46 12.00 -15.03 -52.08
N SER A 47 12.04 -14.75 -50.80
CA SER A 47 13.28 -14.27 -50.22
C SER A 47 13.38 -14.64 -48.74
N ARG A 48 14.53 -15.18 -48.45
CA ARG A 48 15.12 -15.48 -47.17
C ARG A 48 15.06 -14.29 -46.22
N THR A 49 14.62 -14.49 -45.01
CA THR A 49 15.23 -13.89 -43.85
C THR A 49 14.93 -14.75 -42.63
N THR A 50 15.98 -15.16 -42.01
CA THR A 50 16.07 -15.79 -40.71
C THR A 50 15.48 -14.88 -39.62
N SER A 51 14.41 -15.28 -38.98
CA SER A 51 13.98 -14.76 -37.72
C SER A 51 13.96 -15.87 -36.68
N LEU A 52 14.86 -15.77 -35.77
CA LEU A 52 14.89 -16.57 -34.54
C LEU A 52 13.65 -16.24 -33.72
N SER A 53 12.66 -17.09 -33.78
CA SER A 53 11.54 -17.10 -32.87
C SER A 53 11.99 -17.76 -31.58
N ALA A 54 12.04 -17.01 -30.50
CA ALA A 54 12.14 -17.54 -29.14
C ALA A 54 10.88 -18.37 -28.88
N ALA A 55 11.00 -19.68 -28.99
CA ALA A 55 9.99 -20.60 -28.53
C ALA A 55 9.92 -20.58 -27.02
N SER A 56 8.79 -20.22 -26.47
CA SER A 56 8.46 -20.42 -25.07
C SER A 56 8.40 -21.91 -24.79
N LEU A 57 9.39 -22.44 -24.10
CA LEU A 57 9.40 -23.77 -23.54
C LEU A 57 8.45 -23.85 -22.35
N VAL A 58 7.21 -24.17 -22.59
CA VAL A 58 6.36 -24.84 -21.61
C VAL A 58 6.70 -26.32 -21.72
N GLY A 59 7.66 -26.75 -20.90
CA GLY A 59 8.03 -28.16 -20.79
C GLY A 59 6.94 -28.94 -20.09
N SER A 60 6.18 -29.69 -20.83
CA SER A 60 5.36 -30.78 -20.31
C SER A 60 6.27 -31.89 -19.82
N THR A 61 6.21 -32.24 -18.53
CA THR A 61 7.03 -33.22 -17.83
C THR A 61 6.58 -34.67 -18.02
N ASP A 62 5.92 -34.99 -19.13
CA ASP A 62 5.34 -36.34 -19.33
C ASP A 62 6.07 -37.26 -20.31
N SER A 63 7.36 -37.08 -20.53
CA SER A 63 8.13 -37.99 -21.37
C SER A 63 9.50 -38.34 -20.83
N LEU A 64 9.55 -38.93 -19.64
CA LEU A 64 10.71 -39.69 -19.20
C LEU A 64 10.35 -41.19 -19.19
N PRO A 65 11.21 -42.06 -19.80
CA PRO A 65 10.95 -43.50 -19.83
C PRO A 65 10.96 -44.08 -18.41
N ALA A 66 10.08 -45.06 -18.20
CA ALA A 66 9.73 -45.69 -16.93
C ALA A 66 10.87 -46.46 -16.23
N ALA A 67 12.11 -46.33 -16.67
CA ALA A 67 13.27 -47.09 -16.13
C ALA A 67 14.09 -46.33 -15.06
N ALA A 68 13.77 -45.12 -14.74
CA ALA A 68 14.53 -44.32 -13.73
C ALA A 68 13.76 -44.02 -12.43
N ARG A 69 12.65 -44.69 -12.18
CA ARG A 69 11.98 -44.57 -10.86
C ARG A 69 12.46 -45.68 -9.97
N ILE A 70 13.28 -45.37 -9.00
CA ILE A 70 13.61 -46.23 -7.87
C ILE A 70 12.33 -46.32 -7.03
N PRO A 71 11.70 -47.50 -6.89
CA PRO A 71 10.53 -47.67 -6.06
C PRO A 71 11.03 -47.67 -4.61
N GLY A 72 10.69 -46.67 -3.83
CA GLY A 72 11.02 -46.67 -2.42
C GLY A 72 11.09 -45.31 -1.73
N ALA A 73 11.29 -44.21 -2.45
CA ALA A 73 11.47 -42.90 -1.80
C ALA A 73 10.16 -42.25 -1.29
N SER A 74 9.01 -42.73 -1.76
CA SER A 74 7.70 -42.22 -1.31
C SER A 74 7.11 -42.96 -0.09
N ASN A 75 7.63 -44.16 0.22
CA ASN A 75 7.11 -44.94 1.37
C ASN A 75 7.84 -44.60 2.68
N LEU A 76 9.10 -44.11 2.61
CA LEU A 76 9.82 -43.71 3.81
C LEU A 76 9.25 -42.45 4.52
N ARG A 77 8.49 -41.65 3.82
CA ARG A 77 7.82 -40.48 4.41
C ARG A 77 6.41 -40.77 4.92
N ARG A 78 5.82 -41.89 4.47
CA ARG A 78 4.48 -42.30 4.90
C ARG A 78 4.56 -43.18 6.14
N ASP A 79 5.65 -43.93 6.28
CA ASP A 79 5.86 -44.85 7.42
C ASP A 79 6.32 -44.11 8.68
N LEU A 80 6.80 -42.84 8.57
CA LEU A 80 7.10 -41.97 9.70
C LEU A 80 5.89 -41.22 10.27
N ALA A 81 4.74 -41.27 9.61
CA ALA A 81 3.53 -40.56 10.04
C ALA A 81 2.42 -41.49 10.56
N SER A 82 2.57 -42.84 10.53
CA SER A 82 1.51 -43.77 10.88
C SER A 82 2.01 -45.08 11.51
N SER A 83 3.16 -45.10 12.18
CA SER A 83 3.48 -46.22 13.09
C SER A 83 2.87 -45.89 14.44
N PRO A 84 2.03 -46.79 14.99
CA PRO A 84 1.70 -46.74 16.40
C PRO A 84 3.00 -46.90 17.18
N ALA A 85 3.17 -46.13 18.23
CA ALA A 85 4.29 -46.19 19.14
C ALA A 85 4.51 -47.64 19.53
N THR A 86 5.49 -48.33 18.95
CA THR A 86 6.08 -49.49 19.53
C THR A 86 6.73 -49.01 20.81
N ASP A 87 6.29 -49.60 21.92
CA ASP A 87 6.85 -49.48 23.24
C ASP A 87 8.36 -49.61 23.17
N VAL A 88 9.05 -48.53 22.94
CA VAL A 88 10.46 -48.40 23.28
C VAL A 88 10.45 -48.24 24.78
N GLN A 89 10.63 -49.35 25.48
CA GLN A 89 10.81 -49.32 26.92
C GLN A 89 11.85 -48.27 27.22
N ASP A 90 11.47 -47.32 28.06
CA ASP A 90 12.36 -46.26 28.51
C ASP A 90 13.65 -46.93 29.04
N PRO A 91 14.85 -46.48 28.59
CA PRO A 91 16.09 -46.98 29.14
C PRO A 91 16.16 -46.99 30.68
N VAL A 92 15.38 -46.08 31.31
CA VAL A 92 15.25 -46.01 32.78
C VAL A 92 14.46 -47.19 33.31
N ASP A 93 13.35 -47.59 32.64
CA ASP A 93 12.56 -48.77 33.05
C ASP A 93 13.32 -50.08 32.89
N VAL A 94 14.21 -50.14 31.88
CA VAL A 94 15.13 -51.30 31.72
C VAL A 94 16.19 -51.34 32.82
N LEU A 95 16.65 -50.16 33.23
CA LEU A 95 17.63 -50.04 34.31
C LEU A 95 17.02 -50.34 35.68
N GLU A 96 15.80 -49.84 35.94
CA GLU A 96 15.04 -50.20 37.17
C GLU A 96 14.76 -51.70 37.27
N ARG A 97 14.50 -52.37 36.13
CA ARG A 97 14.28 -53.82 36.10
C ARG A 97 15.52 -54.63 36.39
N ILE A 98 16.70 -54.07 36.12
CA ILE A 98 17.98 -54.74 36.38
C ILE A 98 18.52 -54.39 37.78
N LEU A 99 18.26 -53.20 38.29
CA LEU A 99 18.86 -52.66 39.52
C LEU A 99 17.88 -52.63 40.71
N GLY A 100 16.56 -52.94 40.47
CA GLY A 100 15.53 -52.79 41.48
C GLY A 100 15.06 -51.32 41.66
N PRO A 101 13.93 -51.07 42.33
CA PRO A 101 13.37 -49.73 42.46
C PRO A 101 14.30 -48.78 43.22
N LEU A 102 14.65 -47.68 42.56
CA LEU A 102 15.38 -46.56 43.15
C LEU A 102 14.54 -45.89 44.24
N PRO A 103 15.06 -45.55 45.39
CA PRO A 103 14.30 -44.88 46.43
C PRO A 103 13.83 -43.50 45.96
N ALA A 104 12.54 -43.23 46.13
CA ALA A 104 11.91 -41.97 45.77
C ALA A 104 12.57 -40.81 46.52
N LYS A 105 13.00 -39.78 45.75
CA LYS A 105 13.46 -38.50 46.30
C LYS A 105 12.30 -37.81 47.01
N GLY A 106 12.34 -37.77 48.33
CA GLY A 106 11.55 -36.87 49.13
C GLY A 106 12.06 -35.44 48.99
N GLN A 107 11.13 -34.54 49.02
CA GLN A 107 11.32 -33.10 48.95
C GLN A 107 12.04 -32.53 50.16
N ASP A 108 12.87 -31.52 49.85
CA ASP A 108 13.21 -30.30 50.59
C ASP A 108 13.52 -30.34 52.08
N GLU A 109 14.65 -29.92 52.47
CA GLU A 109 14.96 -28.61 53.08
C GLU A 109 16.40 -28.52 53.52
N GLY A 110 16.96 -27.34 53.40
CA GLY A 110 18.33 -26.97 53.51
C GLY A 110 19.05 -27.29 54.84
N GLY A 111 20.33 -27.36 54.74
CA GLY A 111 21.21 -27.34 55.94
C GLY A 111 22.55 -28.01 55.75
N ASP A 112 23.51 -27.19 55.51
CA ASP A 112 24.90 -27.24 55.94
C ASP A 112 25.79 -28.49 55.80
N ILE A 113 26.81 -28.25 55.11
CA ILE A 113 28.06 -28.99 54.86
C ILE A 113 28.71 -29.52 56.12
N LYS A 114 28.96 -30.82 56.18
CA LYS A 114 30.19 -31.34 56.83
C LYS A 114 30.66 -32.60 56.14
N GLN A 115 31.87 -32.53 55.59
CA GLN A 115 32.68 -33.64 55.14
C GLN A 115 32.83 -34.73 56.22
N LYS A 116 32.58 -35.97 55.84
CA LYS A 116 33.17 -37.10 56.51
C LYS A 116 33.49 -38.19 55.50
N THR A 117 34.77 -38.41 55.34
CA THR A 117 35.37 -39.57 54.75
C THR A 117 34.90 -40.85 55.48
N GLY A 118 34.33 -41.77 54.74
CA GLY A 118 33.94 -43.10 55.25
C GLY A 118 34.10 -44.13 54.13
N ALA A 119 34.88 -45.12 54.38
CA ALA A 119 35.16 -46.26 53.54
C ALA A 119 33.90 -47.06 53.13
N PRO A 120 33.98 -47.83 52.04
CA PRO A 120 32.80 -48.57 51.53
C PRO A 120 32.42 -49.66 52.52
N ASP A 121 31.16 -49.62 52.94
CA ASP A 121 30.55 -50.68 53.78
C ASP A 121 30.47 -52.00 53.02
N ALA A 122 30.88 -53.01 53.73
CA ALA A 122 30.86 -54.39 53.33
C ALA A 122 29.41 -54.85 53.04
N ILE A 123 29.29 -55.75 52.10
CA ILE A 123 28.06 -56.53 51.83
C ILE A 123 27.84 -57.46 53.02
N ASP A 124 26.90 -57.09 53.88
CA ASP A 124 26.44 -57.92 54.97
C ASP A 124 25.39 -58.87 54.41
N GLY A 125 25.84 -59.99 53.89
CA GLY A 125 25.00 -61.16 53.59
C GLY A 125 24.99 -62.06 54.84
N ASP A 126 23.94 -61.92 55.58
CA ASP A 126 23.64 -62.73 56.80
C ASP A 126 23.53 -64.19 56.40
N ILE A 127 24.67 -64.93 56.45
CA ILE A 127 24.71 -66.35 56.39
C ILE A 127 24.52 -66.84 57.84
N ASP A 128 23.31 -67.35 58.16
CA ASP A 128 22.94 -67.91 59.45
C ASP A 128 23.77 -69.22 59.76
N PHE A 129 24.82 -69.14 60.59
CA PHE A 129 25.61 -70.23 61.08
C PHE A 129 25.11 -70.77 62.42
N GLY A 130 23.81 -70.75 62.61
CA GLY A 130 23.17 -71.36 63.84
C GLY A 130 23.59 -70.61 65.11
N GLY A 131 23.77 -69.29 65.04
CA GLY A 131 23.97 -68.46 66.22
C GLY A 131 25.42 -68.39 66.73
N LEU A 132 26.39 -68.95 66.00
CA LEU A 132 27.80 -68.93 66.37
C LEU A 132 28.61 -68.09 65.41
N SER A 133 29.51 -67.24 65.91
CA SER A 133 30.40 -66.45 65.08
C SER A 133 31.47 -67.33 64.43
N LEU A 134 31.98 -66.94 63.25
CA LEU A 134 32.99 -67.69 62.50
C LEU A 134 34.26 -68.01 63.38
N GLU A 135 34.66 -67.19 64.34
CA GLU A 135 35.66 -67.39 65.32
C GLU A 135 35.31 -68.44 66.34
N GLN A 136 34.04 -68.54 66.77
CA GLN A 136 33.58 -69.58 67.70
C GLN A 136 33.44 -70.95 67.03
N PHE A 137 33.18 -70.95 65.70
CA PHE A 137 33.16 -72.24 64.97
C PHE A 137 34.57 -72.76 64.72
N ALA A 138 35.54 -71.96 64.52
CA ALA A 138 36.93 -72.35 64.31
C ALA A 138 37.62 -72.77 65.58
N ASN A 139 37.15 -72.44 66.81
CA ASN A 139 37.75 -72.72 68.10
C ASN A 139 36.98 -73.74 68.92
N ALA A 140 35.97 -74.43 68.33
CA ALA A 140 35.24 -75.47 69.00
C ALA A 140 36.12 -76.70 69.22
N PRO A 141 36.40 -77.14 70.48
CA PRO A 141 37.29 -78.26 70.77
C PRO A 141 36.61 -79.59 70.34
N THR A 142 37.38 -80.32 69.52
CA THR A 142 37.09 -81.67 69.15
C THR A 142 37.28 -82.59 70.35
N GLN A 143 36.21 -83.07 70.98
CA GLN A 143 36.37 -84.07 72.02
C GLN A 143 36.63 -85.46 71.41
N PRO A 144 37.63 -86.24 71.94
CA PRO A 144 37.86 -87.58 71.48
C PRO A 144 36.90 -88.54 72.12
N ALA A 145 36.32 -89.34 71.31
CA ALA A 145 35.49 -90.47 71.77
C ALA A 145 36.39 -91.59 72.32
N SER A 146 36.09 -91.90 73.55
CA SER A 146 36.79 -92.92 74.36
C SER A 146 36.60 -94.31 73.87
N THR A 147 37.72 -94.97 73.90
CA THR A 147 38.07 -96.37 73.90
C THR A 147 37.19 -97.34 74.69
N SER A 148 36.95 -98.48 74.17
CA SER A 148 37.02 -99.75 74.94
C SER A 148 37.25 -100.91 74.01
N GLN A 149 38.32 -101.62 74.45
CA GLN A 149 38.85 -102.91 73.97
C GLN A 149 37.98 -104.08 74.31
N PRO A 150 38.43 -105.36 74.05
CA PRO A 150 39.54 -105.96 73.36
C PRO A 150 39.22 -107.34 72.64
N PRO A 151 40.19 -108.30 72.45
CA PRO A 151 40.68 -108.83 71.19
C PRO A 151 40.22 -110.30 70.98
N PRO A 152 40.81 -111.20 70.28
CA PRO A 152 41.66 -111.23 69.12
C PRO A 152 41.33 -112.32 68.06
N SER A 153 41.86 -112.23 66.92
CA SER A 153 42.39 -113.38 66.15
C SER A 153 43.25 -112.78 64.97
N THR A 154 44.44 -113.26 64.82
CA THR A 154 45.51 -112.72 64.01
C THR A 154 45.33 -112.65 62.48
N ASP A 155 44.28 -113.35 61.95
CA ASP A 155 44.00 -113.27 60.49
C ASP A 155 42.98 -112.22 60.11
N ALA A 156 42.07 -111.84 61.00
CA ALA A 156 41.17 -110.70 60.74
C ALA A 156 41.81 -109.36 60.89
N ALA A 157 42.91 -109.25 61.68
CA ALA A 157 43.63 -108.02 61.86
C ALA A 157 44.45 -107.59 60.62
N VAL A 158 44.92 -108.56 59.79
CA VAL A 158 45.63 -108.25 58.55
C VAL A 158 44.67 -107.80 57.48
N GLU A 159 43.43 -108.36 57.29
CA GLU A 159 42.44 -107.91 56.34
C GLU A 159 41.82 -106.56 56.72
N ASP A 160 41.69 -106.21 57.98
CA ASP A 160 41.24 -104.90 58.44
C ASP A 160 42.37 -103.86 58.24
N PHE A 161 43.62 -104.27 58.43
CA PHE A 161 44.72 -103.37 58.12
C PHE A 161 44.89 -103.07 56.61
N GLU A 162 44.72 -104.11 55.78
CA GLU A 162 44.66 -103.83 54.30
C GLU A 162 43.51 -102.96 53.89
N LYS A 163 42.29 -103.17 54.45
CA LYS A 163 41.15 -102.30 54.22
C LYS A 163 41.34 -100.87 54.77
N GLU A 164 41.98 -100.77 55.94
CA GLU A 164 42.35 -99.46 56.46
C GLU A 164 43.46 -98.80 55.63
N LYS A 165 44.38 -99.58 55.15
CA LYS A 165 45.40 -99.08 54.21
C LYS A 165 44.76 -98.56 52.88
N ASP A 166 43.89 -99.38 52.32
CA ASP A 166 43.16 -98.97 51.13
C ASP A 166 42.29 -97.73 51.36
N ARG A 167 41.67 -97.64 52.54
CA ARG A 167 40.92 -96.44 52.96
C ARG A 167 41.85 -95.24 53.13
N PHE A 168 42.98 -95.43 53.71
CA PHE A 168 44.00 -94.38 53.84
C PHE A 168 44.58 -93.97 52.47
N GLU A 169 44.79 -94.94 51.57
CA GLU A 169 45.23 -94.69 50.23
C GLU A 169 44.16 -93.95 49.43
N ASP A 170 42.89 -94.32 49.53
CA ASP A 170 41.76 -93.60 48.91
C ASP A 170 41.50 -92.21 49.52
N LEU A 171 41.68 -92.09 50.85
CA LEU A 171 41.62 -90.84 51.56
C LEU A 171 42.76 -89.95 51.11
N HIS A 172 44.04 -90.56 51.00
CA HIS A 172 45.16 -89.78 50.48
C HIS A 172 44.96 -89.33 49.02
N LYS A 173 44.43 -90.19 48.17
CA LYS A 173 44.06 -89.78 46.77
C LYS A 173 42.97 -88.72 46.76
N SER A 174 41.96 -88.84 47.67
CA SER A 174 40.91 -87.80 47.77
C SER A 174 41.50 -86.47 48.27
N ILE A 175 42.43 -86.49 49.22
CA ILE A 175 43.12 -85.29 49.71
C ILE A 175 43.97 -84.65 48.60
N VAL A 176 44.74 -85.49 47.88
CA VAL A 176 45.54 -84.99 46.75
C VAL A 176 44.64 -84.42 45.68
N SER A 177 43.54 -85.07 45.33
CA SER A 177 42.52 -84.52 44.37
C SER A 177 41.89 -83.29 44.92
N CYS A 178 41.59 -83.18 46.20
CA CYS A 178 41.08 -81.92 46.79
C CYS A 178 42.11 -80.80 46.75
N ASP A 179 43.38 -81.12 46.99
CA ASP A 179 44.50 -80.16 46.93
C ASP A 179 44.71 -79.67 45.50
N GLU A 180 44.65 -80.56 44.48
CA GLU A 180 44.67 -80.21 43.08
C GLU A 180 43.45 -79.28 42.71
N VAL A 181 42.21 -79.61 43.19
CA VAL A 181 41.04 -78.77 42.99
C VAL A 181 41.19 -77.39 43.64
N LEU A 182 41.69 -77.38 44.92
CA LEU A 182 41.97 -76.14 45.64
C LEU A 182 43.05 -75.29 44.95
N SER A 183 44.15 -75.89 44.49
CA SER A 183 45.13 -75.20 43.70
C SER A 183 44.63 -74.67 42.37
N SER A 184 43.72 -75.45 41.71
CA SER A 184 43.02 -75.01 40.52
C SER A 184 42.10 -73.82 40.82
N VAL A 185 41.33 -73.86 41.88
CA VAL A 185 40.46 -72.79 42.35
C VAL A 185 41.27 -71.55 42.70
N GLU A 186 42.39 -71.69 43.40
CA GLU A 186 43.29 -70.60 43.71
C GLU A 186 43.86 -69.93 42.45
N THR A 187 44.23 -70.75 41.46
CA THR A 187 44.68 -70.24 40.17
C THR A 187 43.58 -69.51 39.44
N TYR A 188 42.35 -70.05 39.43
CA TYR A 188 41.18 -69.38 38.83
C TYR A 188 40.80 -68.07 39.55
N LEU A 189 40.79 -68.07 40.89
CA LEU A 189 40.55 -66.87 41.68
C LEU A 189 41.62 -65.79 41.44
N THR A 190 42.85 -66.17 41.32
CA THR A 190 43.97 -65.22 41.03
C THR A 190 43.85 -64.66 39.63
N SER A 191 43.56 -65.55 38.68
CA SER A 191 43.25 -65.08 37.29
C SER A 191 42.01 -64.16 37.23
N PHE A 192 40.92 -64.49 37.91
CA PHE A 192 39.72 -63.71 38.01
C PHE A 192 39.99 -62.34 38.68
N GLN A 193 40.77 -62.30 39.74
CA GLN A 193 41.23 -61.05 40.35
C GLN A 193 41.99 -60.17 39.37
N ALA A 194 42.90 -60.80 38.60
CA ALA A 194 43.69 -60.06 37.59
C ALA A 194 42.78 -59.54 36.47
N ASP A 195 41.82 -60.34 36.00
CA ASP A 195 40.82 -59.93 34.98
C ASP A 195 39.94 -58.83 35.49
N LEU A 196 39.44 -58.94 36.74
CA LEU A 196 38.66 -57.87 37.37
C LEU A 196 39.43 -56.56 37.49
N ALA A 197 40.71 -56.66 37.90
CA ALA A 197 41.59 -55.49 37.98
C ALA A 197 41.83 -54.86 36.61
N ALA A 198 42.00 -55.69 35.58
CA ALA A 198 42.12 -55.20 34.20
C ALA A 198 40.87 -54.50 33.70
N VAL A 199 39.69 -55.10 33.93
CA VAL A 199 38.38 -54.51 33.57
C VAL A 199 38.14 -53.22 34.38
N ALA A 200 38.43 -53.19 35.66
CA ALA A 200 38.31 -51.99 36.49
C ALA A 200 39.22 -50.87 35.97
N ALA A 201 40.45 -51.16 35.58
CA ALA A 201 41.37 -50.18 34.97
C ALA A 201 40.86 -49.69 33.63
N GLU A 202 40.25 -50.59 32.80
CA GLU A 202 39.61 -50.14 31.53
C GLU A 202 38.41 -49.26 31.80
N ILE A 203 37.55 -49.59 32.75
CA ILE A 203 36.39 -48.77 33.14
C ILE A 203 36.87 -47.40 33.61
N GLU A 204 37.87 -47.35 34.46
CA GLU A 204 38.45 -46.07 34.92
C GLU A 204 39.00 -45.25 33.77
N THR A 205 39.74 -45.84 32.84
CA THR A 205 40.25 -45.16 31.66
C THR A 205 39.12 -44.65 30.76
N LEU A 206 38.06 -45.46 30.58
CA LEU A 206 36.87 -45.04 29.80
C LEU A 206 36.10 -43.93 30.52
N GLN A 207 35.95 -43.98 31.82
CA GLN A 207 35.33 -42.94 32.63
C GLN A 207 36.11 -41.62 32.52
N ASN A 208 37.42 -41.67 32.68
CA ASN A 208 38.32 -40.52 32.56
C ASN A 208 38.28 -39.92 31.14
N ARG A 209 38.20 -40.79 30.12
CA ARG A 209 38.06 -40.35 28.75
C ARG A 209 36.66 -39.73 28.51
N SER A 210 35.60 -40.32 29.04
CA SER A 210 34.24 -39.81 28.96
C SER A 210 34.10 -38.46 29.64
N THR A 211 34.59 -38.29 30.87
CA THR A 211 34.55 -37.00 31.57
C THR A 211 35.34 -35.92 30.82
N THR A 212 36.55 -36.30 30.31
CA THR A 212 37.34 -35.37 29.48
C THR A 212 36.61 -34.98 28.20
N LEU A 213 35.93 -35.92 27.54
CA LEU A 213 35.13 -35.62 26.35
C LEU A 213 33.92 -34.74 26.68
N ASN A 214 33.23 -35.00 27.79
CA ASN A 214 32.09 -34.20 28.24
C ASN A 214 32.52 -32.77 28.58
N THR A 215 33.61 -32.58 29.32
CA THR A 215 34.14 -31.22 29.59
C THR A 215 34.56 -30.50 28.31
N LYS A 216 35.17 -31.20 27.36
CA LYS A 216 35.48 -30.63 26.03
C LYS A 216 34.22 -30.28 25.26
N LEU A 217 33.18 -31.10 25.33
CA LEU A 217 31.88 -30.84 24.69
C LEU A 217 31.19 -29.60 25.30
N GLU A 218 31.15 -29.52 26.62
CA GLU A 218 30.57 -28.36 27.32
C GLU A 218 31.34 -27.08 27.00
N ASN A 219 32.66 -27.13 27.03
CA ASN A 219 33.48 -25.97 26.62
C ASN A 219 33.21 -25.56 25.18
N ARG A 220 33.07 -26.51 24.25
CA ARG A 220 32.68 -26.20 22.86
C ARG A 220 31.29 -25.61 22.77
N LYS A 221 30.30 -26.09 23.51
CA LYS A 221 28.96 -25.53 23.59
C LYS A 221 28.98 -24.09 24.14
N VAL A 222 29.76 -23.81 25.13
CA VAL A 222 29.94 -22.44 25.67
C VAL A 222 30.59 -21.54 24.64
N VAL A 223 31.64 -21.98 23.96
CA VAL A 223 32.29 -21.23 22.87
C VAL A 223 31.31 -21.00 21.73
N GLU A 224 30.53 -22.01 21.33
CA GLU A 224 29.48 -21.88 20.31
C GLU A 224 28.46 -20.81 20.68
N LYS A 225 27.92 -20.84 21.92
CA LYS A 225 26.95 -19.83 22.40
C LYS A 225 27.47 -18.40 22.35
N VAL A 226 28.77 -18.22 22.61
CA VAL A 226 29.41 -16.89 22.61
C VAL A 226 29.77 -16.45 21.19
N LEU A 227 30.28 -17.40 20.39
CA LEU A 227 30.85 -17.09 19.06
C LEU A 227 29.77 -17.09 17.95
N ALA A 228 28.69 -17.91 18.06
CA ALA A 228 27.67 -18.01 17.03
C ALA A 228 27.04 -16.66 16.68
N PRO A 229 26.56 -15.82 17.63
CA PRO A 229 25.97 -14.53 17.31
C PRO A 229 26.97 -13.57 16.63
N GLU A 230 28.25 -13.64 16.98
CA GLU A 230 29.27 -12.82 16.33
C GLU A 230 29.55 -13.29 14.90
N VAL A 231 29.64 -14.61 14.68
CA VAL A 231 29.83 -15.19 13.34
C VAL A 231 28.58 -14.91 12.45
N GLU A 232 27.36 -15.02 13.00
CA GLU A 232 26.17 -14.65 12.28
C GLU A 232 26.10 -13.16 11.95
N ALA A 233 26.62 -12.30 12.81
CA ALA A 233 26.69 -10.86 12.57
C ALA A 233 27.61 -10.49 11.40
N PHE A 234 28.66 -11.26 11.14
CA PHE A 234 29.60 -11.05 10.04
C PHE A 234 29.34 -11.92 8.82
N GLY A 235 28.78 -13.12 9.01
CA GLY A 235 28.58 -14.08 7.93
C GLY A 235 27.49 -13.62 6.94
N ILE A 236 27.84 -13.50 5.65
CA ILE A 236 26.89 -13.22 4.59
C ILE A 236 26.50 -14.55 3.95
N PRO A 237 25.20 -14.94 3.95
CA PRO A 237 24.78 -16.18 3.31
C PRO A 237 25.11 -16.16 1.81
N PRO A 238 25.76 -17.19 1.25
CA PRO A 238 26.07 -17.25 -0.18
C PRO A 238 24.81 -17.16 -1.07
N ALA A 239 23.67 -17.63 -0.55
CA ALA A 239 22.38 -17.51 -1.21
C ALA A 239 21.94 -16.05 -1.38
N ALA A 240 22.17 -15.20 -0.36
CA ALA A 240 21.89 -13.77 -0.43
C ALA A 240 22.78 -13.07 -1.46
N VAL A 241 24.07 -13.40 -1.47
CA VAL A 241 25.02 -12.85 -2.45
C VAL A 241 24.61 -13.19 -3.87
N ARG A 242 24.32 -14.47 -4.16
CA ARG A 242 23.84 -14.89 -5.48
C ARG A 242 22.52 -14.23 -5.86
N LYS A 243 21.59 -14.13 -4.91
CA LYS A 243 20.30 -13.47 -5.16
C LYS A 243 20.49 -12.00 -5.52
N ILE A 244 21.36 -11.28 -4.82
CA ILE A 244 21.67 -9.88 -5.12
C ILE A 244 22.37 -9.71 -6.47
N ALA A 245 23.34 -10.58 -6.79
CA ALA A 245 24.13 -10.47 -8.00
C ALA A 245 23.35 -10.82 -9.27
N GLU A 246 22.53 -11.87 -9.24
CA GLU A 246 21.91 -12.48 -10.43
C GLU A 246 20.39 -12.48 -10.40
N GLY A 247 19.77 -12.41 -9.20
CA GLY A 247 18.33 -12.51 -9.03
C GLY A 247 17.53 -11.33 -9.60
N THR A 248 16.25 -11.56 -9.89
CA THR A 248 15.30 -10.50 -10.21
C THR A 248 14.97 -9.69 -8.95
N VAL A 249 14.69 -8.38 -9.11
CA VAL A 249 14.26 -7.52 -8.01
C VAL A 249 12.82 -7.88 -7.65
N ASP A 250 12.67 -8.71 -6.64
CA ASP A 250 11.41 -9.16 -6.04
C ASP A 250 11.44 -9.02 -4.51
N ASP A 251 10.37 -9.42 -3.83
CA ASP A 251 10.30 -9.33 -2.36
C ASP A 251 11.41 -10.15 -1.67
N SER A 252 11.84 -11.25 -2.29
CA SER A 252 12.95 -12.06 -1.75
C SER A 252 14.31 -11.39 -1.95
N TRP A 253 14.47 -10.65 -3.03
CA TRP A 253 15.64 -9.82 -3.29
C TRP A 253 15.74 -8.65 -2.28
N VAL A 254 14.61 -8.00 -1.98
CA VAL A 254 14.56 -6.92 -0.98
C VAL A 254 14.96 -7.43 0.40
N ARG A 255 14.49 -8.61 0.81
CA ARG A 255 14.91 -9.23 2.08
C ARG A 255 16.41 -9.52 2.11
N ALA A 256 16.99 -10.01 1.00
CA ALA A 256 18.42 -10.22 0.89
C ALA A 256 19.20 -8.89 1.01
N LEU A 257 18.68 -7.81 0.46
CA LEU A 257 19.26 -6.47 0.59
C LEU A 257 19.18 -5.95 2.03
N GLU A 258 18.05 -6.09 2.70
CA GLU A 258 17.89 -5.72 4.11
C GLU A 258 18.84 -6.50 5.02
N GLU A 259 19.03 -7.78 4.73
CA GLU A 259 19.99 -8.63 5.43
C GLU A 259 21.45 -8.16 5.21
N LEU A 260 21.81 -7.82 3.98
CA LEU A 260 23.11 -7.23 3.66
C LEU A 260 23.31 -5.90 4.39
N GLU A 261 22.32 -5.04 4.40
CA GLU A 261 22.38 -3.73 5.08
C GLU A 261 22.53 -3.89 6.60
N LYS A 262 21.81 -4.84 7.21
CA LYS A 262 21.94 -5.16 8.65
C LYS A 262 23.35 -5.59 8.98
N ARG A 263 23.94 -6.48 8.16
CA ARG A 263 25.31 -6.96 8.36
C ARG A 263 26.35 -5.87 8.12
N SER A 264 26.16 -5.07 7.08
CA SER A 264 27.03 -3.91 6.82
C SER A 264 27.08 -2.95 8.03
N ARG A 265 25.90 -2.64 8.60
CA ARG A 265 25.82 -1.79 9.80
C ARG A 265 26.49 -2.43 11.01
N SER A 266 26.35 -3.75 11.19
CA SER A 266 27.00 -4.49 12.26
C SER A 266 28.53 -4.44 12.13
N ILE A 267 29.06 -4.67 10.93
CA ILE A 267 30.49 -4.58 10.64
C ILE A 267 31.02 -3.15 10.89
N ASP A 268 30.31 -2.13 10.39
CA ASP A 268 30.70 -0.74 10.59
C ASP A 268 30.66 -0.31 12.08
N ALA A 269 29.68 -0.83 12.85
CA ALA A 269 29.60 -0.58 14.29
C ALA A 269 30.78 -1.19 15.04
N LYS A 270 31.13 -2.44 14.73
CA LYS A 270 32.27 -3.15 15.36
C LYS A 270 33.60 -2.52 15.00
N LEU A 271 33.79 -2.04 13.77
CA LEU A 271 34.97 -1.31 13.36
C LEU A 271 35.11 0.05 14.09
N LYS A 272 34.01 0.71 14.39
CA LYS A 272 33.98 1.98 15.13
C LYS A 272 34.26 1.78 16.63
N GLU A 273 33.95 0.62 17.22
CA GLU A 273 34.22 0.30 18.61
C GLU A 273 35.74 0.16 18.91
N GLY A 274 36.62 0.28 17.90
CA GLY A 274 38.05 0.28 18.05
C GLY A 274 38.63 -1.11 18.38
N LYS A 275 37.83 -2.16 18.34
CA LYS A 275 38.31 -3.54 18.42
C LYS A 275 38.85 -3.94 17.06
N ASP A 276 40.15 -4.22 17.02
CA ASP A 276 40.83 -4.65 15.79
C ASP A 276 40.41 -6.08 15.43
N ILE A 277 39.19 -6.24 14.96
CA ILE A 277 38.61 -7.53 14.57
C ILE A 277 38.98 -7.79 13.12
N LYS A 278 40.04 -8.59 12.91
CA LYS A 278 40.57 -8.96 11.60
C LYS A 278 39.44 -9.47 10.65
N ALA A 279 38.53 -10.32 11.17
CA ALA A 279 37.41 -10.84 10.39
C ALA A 279 36.50 -9.72 9.82
N ALA A 280 36.27 -8.63 10.57
CA ALA A 280 35.48 -7.50 10.09
C ALA A 280 36.20 -6.72 8.98
N GLN A 281 37.53 -6.59 9.09
CA GLN A 281 38.38 -5.96 8.07
C GLN A 281 38.43 -6.78 6.78
N ASP A 282 38.55 -8.11 6.89
CA ASP A 282 38.63 -9.02 5.74
C ASP A 282 37.31 -9.14 4.98
N ILE A 283 36.15 -9.04 5.69
CA ILE A 283 34.81 -9.15 5.08
C ILE A 283 34.34 -7.82 4.48
N ARG A 284 34.79 -6.66 4.98
CA ARG A 284 34.36 -5.35 4.53
C ARG A 284 34.46 -5.15 3.02
N PRO A 285 35.58 -5.45 2.32
CA PRO A 285 35.67 -5.30 0.88
C PRO A 285 34.58 -6.09 0.13
N LEU A 286 34.32 -7.32 0.56
CA LEU A 286 33.30 -8.18 0.00
C LEU A 286 31.90 -7.55 0.16
N VAL A 287 31.60 -7.00 1.34
CA VAL A 287 30.32 -6.30 1.60
C VAL A 287 30.18 -5.07 0.71
N ASP A 288 31.26 -4.32 0.51
CA ASP A 288 31.27 -3.14 -0.34
C ASP A 288 31.09 -3.53 -1.82
N ASP A 289 31.73 -4.60 -2.30
CA ASP A 289 31.54 -5.12 -3.67
C ASP A 289 30.13 -5.60 -3.92
N VAL A 290 29.53 -6.38 -2.99
CA VAL A 290 28.14 -6.83 -3.07
C VAL A 290 27.19 -5.63 -3.01
N SER A 291 27.49 -4.63 -2.17
CA SER A 291 26.69 -3.40 -2.08
C SER A 291 26.77 -2.58 -3.36
N ASN A 292 27.94 -2.46 -3.99
CA ASN A 292 28.11 -1.79 -5.27
C ASN A 292 27.34 -2.53 -6.38
N LYS A 293 27.39 -3.87 -6.37
CA LYS A 293 26.60 -4.66 -7.31
C LYS A 293 25.09 -4.50 -7.07
N ALA A 294 24.67 -4.43 -5.81
CA ALA A 294 23.27 -4.12 -5.47
C ALA A 294 22.85 -2.75 -6.01
N VAL A 295 23.67 -1.71 -5.83
CA VAL A 295 23.41 -0.36 -6.37
C VAL A 295 23.27 -0.37 -7.89
N GLU A 296 24.14 -1.09 -8.61
CA GLU A 296 24.07 -1.24 -10.06
C GLU A 296 22.72 -1.88 -10.48
N ARG A 297 22.32 -2.97 -9.83
CA ARG A 297 21.05 -3.67 -10.09
C ARG A 297 19.84 -2.80 -9.80
N ILE A 298 19.90 -2.05 -8.69
CA ILE A 298 18.84 -1.10 -8.32
C ILE A 298 18.72 0.01 -9.36
N ARG A 299 19.85 0.60 -9.78
CA ARG A 299 19.88 1.61 -10.84
C ARG A 299 19.19 1.09 -12.09
N ASP A 300 19.58 -0.10 -12.56
CA ASP A 300 19.04 -0.68 -13.78
C ASP A 300 17.55 -0.96 -13.67
N TYR A 301 17.09 -1.46 -12.51
CA TYR A 301 15.68 -1.68 -12.22
C TYR A 301 14.88 -0.36 -12.24
N VAL A 302 15.32 0.65 -11.48
CA VAL A 302 14.62 1.94 -11.38
C VAL A 302 14.59 2.66 -12.72
N VAL A 303 15.71 2.67 -13.46
CA VAL A 303 15.80 3.25 -14.80
C VAL A 303 14.89 2.52 -15.79
N ALA A 304 14.77 1.20 -15.70
CA ALA A 304 13.82 0.42 -16.52
C ALA A 304 12.37 0.83 -16.23
N GLN A 305 12.00 1.01 -14.96
CA GLN A 305 10.66 1.50 -14.59
C GLN A 305 10.42 2.94 -15.06
N ILE A 306 11.41 3.84 -14.96
CA ILE A 306 11.31 5.21 -15.50
C ILE A 306 11.14 5.19 -17.03
N LYS A 307 11.85 4.30 -17.72
CA LYS A 307 11.66 4.11 -19.18
C LYS A 307 10.27 3.60 -19.51
N ALA A 308 9.73 2.69 -18.70
CA ALA A 308 8.38 2.16 -18.87
C ALA A 308 7.30 3.25 -18.77
N LEU A 309 7.49 4.30 -17.95
CA LEU A 309 6.58 5.45 -17.86
C LEU A 309 6.44 6.24 -19.15
N ARG A 310 7.40 6.12 -20.10
CA ARG A 310 7.35 6.75 -21.42
C ARG A 310 6.56 5.96 -22.45
N SER A 311 6.15 4.75 -22.13
CA SER A 311 5.37 3.91 -23.06
C SER A 311 3.99 4.54 -23.30
N PRO A 312 3.53 4.65 -24.55
CA PRO A 312 2.17 5.09 -24.82
C PRO A 312 1.17 4.14 -24.19
N SER A 313 0.08 4.63 -23.66
CA SER A 313 -1.00 3.85 -23.05
C SER A 313 -0.68 3.23 -21.68
N ILE A 314 0.40 3.62 -21.00
CA ILE A 314 0.69 3.16 -19.66
C ILE A 314 0.04 4.06 -18.62
N ASN A 315 -0.52 3.43 -17.56
CA ASN A 315 -0.96 4.16 -16.39
C ASN A 315 0.23 4.32 -15.42
N ALA A 316 0.73 5.57 -15.29
CA ALA A 316 1.86 5.88 -14.43
C ALA A 316 1.61 5.48 -12.97
N GLN A 317 0.37 5.64 -12.45
CA GLN A 317 0.05 5.32 -11.06
C GLN A 317 0.17 3.82 -10.76
N ILE A 318 -0.09 2.94 -11.75
CA ILE A 318 0.10 1.49 -11.57
C ILE A 318 1.59 1.18 -11.36
N ILE A 319 2.47 1.79 -12.16
CA ILE A 319 3.93 1.61 -12.00
C ILE A 319 4.40 2.22 -10.68
N GLN A 320 3.91 3.42 -10.32
CA GLN A 320 4.23 4.07 -9.07
C GLN A 320 3.87 3.20 -7.86
N GLN A 321 2.66 2.64 -7.83
CA GLN A 321 2.19 1.83 -6.71
C GLN A 321 2.85 0.45 -6.67
N ASN A 322 2.87 -0.26 -7.80
CA ASN A 322 3.28 -1.67 -7.84
C ASN A 322 4.79 -1.87 -7.94
N SER A 323 5.53 -0.88 -8.49
CA SER A 323 6.97 -1.01 -8.68
C SER A 323 7.77 -0.07 -7.78
N PHE A 324 7.45 1.22 -7.74
CA PHE A 324 8.23 2.18 -6.97
C PHE A 324 7.91 2.13 -5.47
N LEU A 325 6.65 2.30 -5.08
CA LEU A 325 6.26 2.33 -3.65
C LEU A 325 6.43 0.98 -2.97
N ARG A 326 6.14 -0.11 -3.69
CA ARG A 326 6.37 -1.46 -3.17
C ARG A 326 7.84 -1.68 -2.79
N TYR A 327 8.77 -1.15 -3.57
CA TYR A 327 10.20 -1.32 -3.37
C TYR A 327 10.91 -0.01 -2.96
N ARG A 328 10.22 0.89 -2.26
CA ARG A 328 10.78 2.20 -1.83
C ARG A 328 12.09 2.09 -1.04
N GLY A 329 12.24 1.04 -0.23
CA GLY A 329 13.47 0.78 0.54
C GLY A 329 14.70 0.59 -0.35
N VAL A 330 14.50 0.03 -1.55
CA VAL A 330 15.55 -0.21 -2.54
C VAL A 330 16.18 1.11 -3.02
N PHE A 331 15.34 2.10 -3.37
CA PHE A 331 15.82 3.43 -3.73
C PHE A 331 16.48 4.14 -2.54
N GLY A 332 15.93 3.96 -1.33
CA GLY A 332 16.52 4.50 -0.09
C GLY A 332 17.94 3.99 0.15
N PHE A 333 18.20 2.71 -0.10
CA PHE A 333 19.54 2.12 -0.02
C PHE A 333 20.49 2.75 -1.04
N LEU A 334 20.09 2.87 -2.31
CA LEU A 334 20.89 3.50 -3.36
C LEU A 334 21.24 4.95 -3.01
N ALA A 335 20.24 5.76 -2.63
CA ALA A 335 20.42 7.17 -2.29
C ALA A 335 21.34 7.39 -1.06
N GLN A 336 21.38 6.41 -0.14
CA GLN A 336 22.27 6.44 1.02
C GLN A 336 23.72 6.10 0.66
N ARG A 337 23.92 5.12 -0.23
CA ARG A 337 25.26 4.68 -0.66
C ARG A 337 25.88 5.60 -1.71
N GLN A 338 25.08 6.06 -2.66
CA GLN A 338 25.51 6.93 -3.75
C GLN A 338 24.51 8.09 -3.93
N PRO A 339 24.62 9.18 -3.15
CA PRO A 339 23.68 10.29 -3.17
C PRO A 339 23.59 10.99 -4.53
N GLN A 340 24.72 11.13 -5.24
CA GLN A 340 24.75 11.75 -6.58
C GLN A 340 23.93 10.95 -7.58
N LEU A 341 24.13 9.62 -7.63
CA LEU A 341 23.34 8.74 -8.51
C LEU A 341 21.85 8.77 -8.13
N GLY A 342 21.54 8.84 -6.84
CA GLY A 342 20.18 8.98 -6.35
C GLY A 342 19.49 10.26 -6.86
N GLU A 343 20.21 11.39 -6.89
CA GLU A 343 19.68 12.64 -7.41
C GLU A 343 19.56 12.63 -8.94
N GLU A 344 20.52 12.04 -9.67
CA GLU A 344 20.43 11.85 -11.13
C GLU A 344 19.20 11.01 -11.52
N ILE A 345 18.94 9.91 -10.81
CA ILE A 345 17.75 9.08 -11.04
C ILE A 345 16.48 9.86 -10.68
N SER A 346 16.50 10.62 -9.58
CA SER A 346 15.40 11.49 -9.19
C SER A 346 15.09 12.51 -10.28
N GLN A 347 16.12 13.16 -10.84
CA GLN A 347 15.97 14.12 -11.93
C GLN A 347 15.48 13.47 -13.22
N ALA A 348 15.93 12.26 -13.53
CA ALA A 348 15.42 11.48 -14.66
C ALA A 348 13.92 11.14 -14.51
N TYR A 349 13.49 10.81 -13.29
CA TYR A 349 12.07 10.61 -12.95
C TYR A 349 11.28 11.91 -13.15
N ILE A 350 11.73 13.03 -12.57
CA ILE A 350 11.10 14.34 -12.68
C ILE A 350 10.91 14.74 -14.15
N ASN A 351 11.97 14.66 -14.96
CA ASN A 351 11.91 14.98 -16.38
C ASN A 351 10.93 14.08 -17.14
N THR A 352 10.86 12.81 -16.77
CA THR A 352 9.92 11.85 -17.39
C THR A 352 8.48 12.17 -17.02
N MET A 353 8.19 12.44 -15.74
CA MET A 353 6.84 12.77 -15.28
C MET A 353 6.38 14.15 -15.76
N ARG A 354 7.30 15.12 -15.85
CA ARG A 354 7.04 16.41 -16.49
C ARG A 354 6.56 16.23 -17.93
N TRP A 355 7.28 15.46 -18.73
CA TRP A 355 6.87 15.13 -20.09
C TRP A 355 5.54 14.37 -20.12
N TYR A 356 5.38 13.38 -19.24
CA TYR A 356 4.17 12.54 -19.17
C TYR A 356 2.91 13.36 -18.92
N TYR A 357 2.92 14.21 -17.87
CA TYR A 357 1.78 15.06 -17.56
C TYR A 357 1.52 16.10 -18.64
N LEU A 358 2.53 16.81 -19.09
CA LEU A 358 2.37 17.82 -20.14
C LEU A 358 1.76 17.21 -21.41
N ASN A 359 2.28 16.08 -21.87
CA ASN A 359 1.79 15.42 -23.10
C ASN A 359 0.34 14.96 -22.93
N ASN A 360 -0.01 14.33 -21.82
CA ASN A 360 -1.36 13.84 -21.57
C ASN A 360 -2.36 14.97 -21.40
N PHE A 361 -2.00 16.02 -20.66
CA PHE A 361 -2.87 17.19 -20.50
C PHE A 361 -3.02 18.01 -21.78
N THR A 362 -1.99 18.07 -22.63
CA THR A 362 -2.10 18.69 -23.96
C THR A 362 -3.11 17.93 -24.84
N ARG A 363 -3.03 16.60 -24.84
CA ARG A 363 -4.00 15.76 -25.57
C ARG A 363 -5.41 15.92 -24.99
N TYR A 364 -5.52 15.97 -23.65
CA TYR A 364 -6.80 16.18 -22.99
C TYR A 364 -7.40 17.54 -23.30
N ARG A 365 -6.59 18.62 -23.29
CA ARG A 365 -7.03 19.93 -23.72
C ARG A 365 -7.57 19.91 -25.16
N THR A 366 -6.84 19.28 -26.08
CA THR A 366 -7.27 19.15 -27.47
C THR A 366 -8.62 18.42 -27.60
N ALA A 367 -8.89 17.44 -26.72
CA ALA A 367 -10.21 16.79 -26.67
C ALA A 367 -11.29 17.73 -26.13
N LEU A 368 -11.00 18.48 -25.06
CA LEU A 368 -11.92 19.47 -24.50
C LEU A 368 -12.21 20.64 -25.45
N ASP A 369 -11.24 21.05 -26.28
CA ASP A 369 -11.41 22.09 -27.30
C ASP A 369 -12.43 21.68 -28.40
N LYS A 370 -12.76 20.39 -28.53
CA LYS A 370 -13.79 19.87 -29.45
C LYS A 370 -15.22 20.03 -28.92
N LEU A 371 -15.37 20.27 -27.62
CA LEU A 371 -16.68 20.51 -27.03
C LEU A 371 -17.33 21.75 -27.65
N ASN A 372 -18.60 21.62 -27.98
CA ASN A 372 -19.38 22.78 -28.48
C ASN A 372 -19.71 23.69 -27.30
N ILE A 373 -18.95 24.76 -27.11
CA ILE A 373 -19.12 25.72 -26.04
C ILE A 373 -20.02 26.85 -26.50
N HIS A 374 -21.11 27.09 -25.76
CA HIS A 374 -21.95 28.27 -25.96
C HIS A 374 -21.19 29.50 -25.42
N ASN A 375 -20.69 30.30 -26.31
CA ASN A 375 -19.99 31.53 -25.97
C ASN A 375 -21.01 32.71 -25.92
N ILE A 376 -21.20 33.24 -24.72
CA ILE A 376 -22.02 34.45 -24.48
C ILE A 376 -21.16 35.66 -24.78
N ASP A 377 -21.46 36.40 -25.82
CA ASP A 377 -20.69 37.56 -26.29
C ASP A 377 -21.32 38.91 -25.88
N GLN A 378 -20.70 40.02 -26.28
CA GLN A 378 -21.15 41.37 -25.95
C GLN A 378 -22.55 41.71 -26.52
N THR A 379 -23.04 40.98 -27.54
CA THR A 379 -24.40 41.16 -28.06
C THR A 379 -25.46 40.65 -27.11
N GLU A 380 -25.05 39.86 -26.13
CA GLU A 380 -25.93 39.31 -25.06
C GLU A 380 -25.80 40.08 -23.75
N ALA A 381 -25.25 41.32 -23.75
CA ALA A 381 -25.26 42.16 -22.56
C ALA A 381 -26.68 42.42 -22.04
N ILE A 382 -26.84 42.67 -20.73
CA ILE A 382 -28.13 42.68 -20.03
C ILE A 382 -29.19 43.61 -20.65
N ALA A 383 -28.77 44.74 -21.18
CA ALA A 383 -29.65 45.74 -21.86
C ALA A 383 -29.60 45.62 -23.39
N ALA A 384 -29.01 44.59 -23.98
CA ALA A 384 -28.97 44.39 -25.42
C ALA A 384 -30.36 44.05 -25.97
N ASP A 385 -30.63 44.56 -27.20
CA ASP A 385 -31.90 44.36 -27.87
C ASP A 385 -32.10 42.87 -28.28
N PRO A 386 -33.14 42.18 -27.82
CA PRO A 386 -33.37 40.80 -28.17
C PRO A 386 -33.63 40.59 -29.68
N ALA A 387 -34.12 41.61 -30.39
CA ALA A 387 -34.38 41.53 -31.83
C ALA A 387 -33.12 41.41 -32.70
N ARG A 388 -31.94 41.71 -32.14
CA ARG A 388 -30.63 41.59 -32.82
C ARG A 388 -29.99 40.20 -32.69
N LYS A 389 -30.59 39.31 -31.91
CA LYS A 389 -30.07 37.94 -31.78
C LYS A 389 -30.31 37.17 -33.07
N THR A 390 -29.26 36.86 -33.79
CA THR A 390 -29.29 35.84 -34.83
C THR A 390 -29.35 34.46 -34.14
N VAL A 391 -30.58 34.00 -33.81
CA VAL A 391 -30.80 32.68 -33.29
C VAL A 391 -30.41 31.68 -34.39
N LYS A 392 -29.34 30.91 -34.17
CA LYS A 392 -29.00 29.79 -35.05
C LYS A 392 -30.20 28.82 -35.02
N PRO A 393 -30.74 28.38 -36.18
CA PRO A 393 -31.84 27.42 -36.20
C PRO A 393 -31.41 26.13 -35.48
N GLY A 394 -32.20 25.70 -34.46
CA GLY A 394 -31.91 24.47 -33.70
C GLY A 394 -31.15 24.67 -32.37
N ALA A 395 -30.79 25.89 -32.01
CA ALA A 395 -30.27 26.13 -30.66
C ALA A 395 -31.39 26.07 -29.61
N PRO A 396 -31.26 25.39 -28.50
CA PRO A 396 -32.22 25.39 -27.42
C PRO A 396 -32.43 26.82 -26.90
N PRO A 397 -33.64 27.16 -26.40
CA PRO A 397 -33.88 28.47 -25.82
C PRO A 397 -32.91 28.71 -24.67
N HIS A 398 -32.00 29.67 -24.86
CA HIS A 398 -30.94 29.97 -23.92
C HIS A 398 -31.26 31.32 -23.25
N ASP A 399 -31.31 31.31 -21.90
CA ASP A 399 -31.33 32.54 -21.11
C ASP A 399 -29.95 32.74 -20.46
N ALA A 400 -29.17 33.67 -21.01
CA ALA A 400 -27.84 34.03 -20.55
C ALA A 400 -27.82 34.53 -19.09
N PHE A 401 -28.96 34.97 -18.57
CA PHE A 401 -29.07 35.57 -17.23
C PHE A 401 -29.69 34.65 -16.20
N SER A 402 -30.15 33.46 -16.59
CA SER A 402 -30.66 32.46 -15.67
C SER A 402 -29.61 31.40 -15.37
N ILE A 403 -29.42 31.12 -14.10
CA ILE A 403 -28.46 30.08 -13.67
C ILE A 403 -28.97 28.66 -14.00
N GLY A 404 -30.29 28.45 -13.99
CA GLY A 404 -30.91 27.17 -14.33
C GLY A 404 -30.24 25.96 -13.69
N ARG A 405 -29.91 24.93 -14.52
CA ARG A 405 -29.24 23.74 -14.08
C ARG A 405 -27.70 23.87 -13.95
N ARG A 406 -27.13 25.05 -14.23
CA ARG A 406 -25.66 25.25 -14.17
C ARG A 406 -25.10 25.05 -12.76
N THR A 407 -25.94 25.29 -11.71
CA THR A 407 -25.55 25.00 -10.32
C THR A 407 -25.34 23.51 -10.03
N GLU A 408 -25.95 22.62 -10.84
CA GLU A 408 -25.76 21.17 -10.65
C GLU A 408 -24.28 20.76 -10.75
N ILE A 409 -23.48 21.48 -11.51
CA ILE A 409 -22.04 21.21 -11.65
C ILE A 409 -21.26 21.40 -10.34
N LEU A 410 -21.77 22.25 -9.43
CA LEU A 410 -21.22 22.45 -8.09
C LEU A 410 -21.70 21.39 -7.10
N ARG A 411 -22.89 20.79 -7.34
CA ARG A 411 -23.54 19.82 -6.47
C ARG A 411 -23.30 18.37 -6.88
N THR A 412 -22.68 18.12 -8.04
CA THR A 412 -22.47 16.75 -8.53
C THR A 412 -21.57 15.99 -7.59
N THR A 413 -22.14 14.95 -6.96
CA THR A 413 -21.43 13.99 -6.11
C THR A 413 -20.46 13.10 -6.89
N ASN A 414 -20.53 13.09 -8.21
CA ASN A 414 -19.59 12.38 -9.08
C ASN A 414 -18.35 13.23 -9.33
N ASP A 415 -17.35 13.06 -8.49
CA ASP A 415 -16.04 13.73 -8.59
C ASP A 415 -15.16 13.13 -9.70
N THR A 416 -15.73 12.84 -10.85
CA THR A 416 -14.99 12.33 -12.01
C THR A 416 -14.89 13.38 -13.11
N ALA A 417 -13.68 13.55 -13.65
CA ALA A 417 -13.49 14.42 -14.80
C ALA A 417 -14.07 13.77 -16.07
N LEU A 418 -14.58 14.60 -16.98
CA LEU A 418 -15.05 14.15 -18.28
C LEU A 418 -13.91 13.46 -19.04
N SER A 419 -14.15 12.25 -19.52
CA SER A 419 -13.10 11.54 -20.27
C SER A 419 -12.88 12.12 -21.66
N SER A 420 -11.68 11.99 -22.20
CA SER A 420 -11.32 12.56 -23.51
C SER A 420 -12.18 12.03 -24.65
N TYR A 421 -12.51 10.75 -24.65
CA TYR A 421 -13.35 10.15 -25.70
C TYR A 421 -14.81 10.64 -25.61
N LEU A 422 -15.35 10.79 -24.40
CA LEU A 422 -16.70 11.36 -24.22
C LEU A 422 -16.75 12.83 -24.65
N ALA A 423 -15.68 13.60 -24.37
CA ALA A 423 -15.57 14.97 -24.85
C ALA A 423 -15.53 15.08 -26.38
N GLU A 424 -14.91 14.10 -27.05
CA GLU A 424 -14.85 14.05 -28.52
C GLU A 424 -16.15 13.62 -29.19
N GLU A 425 -16.94 12.78 -28.52
CA GLU A 425 -18.22 12.27 -29.03
C GLU A 425 -19.41 13.15 -28.66
N ASP A 426 -19.25 14.03 -27.68
CA ASP A 426 -20.33 14.87 -27.17
C ASP A 426 -20.71 15.97 -28.17
N LYS A 427 -21.94 15.89 -28.65
CA LYS A 427 -22.55 16.86 -29.55
C LYS A 427 -23.43 17.90 -28.81
N GLY A 428 -23.54 17.77 -27.51
CA GLY A 428 -24.27 18.71 -26.66
C GLY A 428 -23.64 20.08 -26.66
N THR A 429 -24.43 21.10 -26.33
CA THR A 429 -23.91 22.43 -26.12
C THR A 429 -23.65 22.64 -24.63
N HIS A 430 -22.45 23.02 -24.32
CA HIS A 430 -21.95 23.21 -22.95
C HIS A 430 -21.62 24.68 -22.67
N TYR A 431 -21.56 25.02 -21.39
CA TYR A 431 -21.04 26.30 -20.94
C TYR A 431 -19.57 26.19 -20.56
N LEU A 432 -18.91 27.32 -20.42
CA LEU A 432 -17.45 27.41 -20.15
C LEU A 432 -16.99 26.71 -18.86
N GLU A 433 -17.87 26.55 -17.86
CA GLU A 433 -17.58 25.87 -16.62
C GLU A 433 -17.37 24.35 -16.78
N VAL A 434 -17.92 23.73 -17.84
CA VAL A 434 -17.76 22.29 -18.08
C VAL A 434 -16.31 21.91 -18.42
N PRO A 435 -15.68 22.47 -19.48
CA PRO A 435 -14.29 22.19 -19.77
C PRO A 435 -13.34 22.70 -18.67
N PHE A 436 -13.68 23.85 -18.03
CA PHE A 436 -12.93 24.35 -16.89
C PHE A 436 -12.91 23.34 -15.74
N ARG A 437 -14.07 22.84 -15.31
CA ARG A 437 -14.15 21.82 -14.27
C ARG A 437 -13.42 20.55 -14.66
N ALA A 438 -13.66 20.04 -15.85
CA ALA A 438 -13.09 18.78 -16.32
C ALA A 438 -11.55 18.80 -16.28
N PHE A 439 -10.96 19.87 -16.81
CA PHE A 439 -9.49 20.03 -16.83
C PHE A 439 -8.92 20.18 -15.42
N ASN A 440 -9.49 21.06 -14.60
CA ASN A 440 -8.97 21.37 -13.28
C ASN A 440 -9.17 20.21 -12.30
N LEU A 441 -10.29 19.48 -12.36
CA LEU A 441 -10.50 18.29 -11.55
C LEU A 441 -9.48 17.20 -11.88
N ALA A 442 -9.25 16.93 -13.17
CA ALA A 442 -8.21 16.02 -13.60
C ALA A 442 -6.83 16.44 -13.10
N LEU A 443 -6.54 17.75 -13.15
CA LEU A 443 -5.27 18.31 -12.67
C LEU A 443 -5.11 18.12 -11.16
N VAL A 444 -6.12 18.46 -10.37
CA VAL A 444 -6.13 18.30 -8.90
C VAL A 444 -5.93 16.85 -8.49
N ASP A 445 -6.61 15.91 -9.14
CA ASP A 445 -6.50 14.49 -8.83
C ASP A 445 -5.09 13.94 -9.13
N ASN A 446 -4.55 14.31 -10.29
CA ASN A 446 -3.21 13.84 -10.66
C ASN A 446 -2.10 14.53 -9.87
N ALA A 447 -2.25 15.81 -9.60
CA ALA A 447 -1.33 16.56 -8.75
C ALA A 447 -1.32 15.97 -7.31
N SER A 448 -2.49 15.64 -6.77
CA SER A 448 -2.60 15.02 -5.45
C SER A 448 -1.94 13.64 -5.41
N ALA A 449 -2.18 12.80 -6.42
CA ALA A 449 -1.57 11.48 -6.52
C ALA A 449 -0.04 11.56 -6.63
N GLU A 450 0.48 12.45 -7.47
CA GLU A 450 1.92 12.65 -7.64
C GLU A 450 2.57 13.22 -6.39
N TYR A 451 1.95 14.19 -5.72
CA TYR A 451 2.48 14.77 -4.48
C TYR A 451 2.58 13.71 -3.38
N SER A 452 1.56 12.88 -3.23
CA SER A 452 1.57 11.75 -2.29
C SER A 452 2.68 10.77 -2.63
N PHE A 453 2.82 10.43 -3.92
CA PHE A 453 3.91 9.55 -4.37
C PHE A 453 5.28 10.13 -4.05
N LEU A 454 5.53 11.41 -4.36
CA LEU A 454 6.82 12.06 -4.09
C LEU A 454 7.15 12.08 -2.60
N THR A 455 6.13 12.31 -1.75
CA THR A 455 6.28 12.31 -0.29
C THR A 455 6.61 10.92 0.24
N GLU A 456 5.97 9.87 -0.30
CA GLU A 456 6.16 8.50 0.16
C GLU A 456 7.42 7.84 -0.39
N PHE A 457 7.78 8.11 -1.63
CA PHE A 457 8.94 7.50 -2.28
C PHE A 457 10.25 8.16 -1.86
N PHE A 458 10.28 9.50 -1.80
CA PHE A 458 11.45 10.29 -1.40
C PHE A 458 11.41 10.64 0.10
N THR A 459 11.10 9.69 0.98
CA THR A 459 10.85 9.88 2.43
C THR A 459 11.93 10.62 3.22
N LYS A 460 13.16 10.66 2.74
CA LYS A 460 14.29 11.33 3.43
C LYS A 460 14.48 12.81 3.01
N GLN A 461 13.59 13.34 2.19
CA GLN A 461 13.70 14.72 1.71
C GLN A 461 12.91 15.70 2.58
N SER A 462 13.38 16.96 2.60
CA SER A 462 12.65 18.03 3.28
C SER A 462 11.39 18.39 2.51
N PHE A 463 10.41 18.94 3.19
CA PHE A 463 9.19 19.49 2.60
C PHE A 463 9.46 20.43 1.42
N HIS A 464 10.46 21.32 1.55
CA HIS A 464 10.84 22.23 0.49
C HIS A 464 11.42 21.54 -0.76
N ALA A 465 12.17 20.45 -0.55
CA ALA A 465 12.72 19.69 -1.66
C ALA A 465 11.62 18.95 -2.42
N THR A 466 10.63 18.38 -1.71
CA THR A 466 9.47 17.73 -2.32
C THR A 466 8.64 18.74 -3.13
N ASN A 467 8.35 19.92 -2.58
CA ASN A 467 7.63 20.98 -3.28
C ASN A 467 8.39 21.48 -4.52
N ARG A 468 9.71 21.61 -4.44
CA ARG A 468 10.52 22.00 -5.61
C ARG A 468 10.42 20.97 -6.73
N LYS A 469 10.59 19.68 -6.41
CA LYS A 469 10.47 18.57 -7.38
C LYS A 469 9.07 18.50 -7.98
N PHE A 470 8.05 18.65 -7.17
CA PHE A 470 6.67 18.69 -7.62
C PHE A 470 6.40 19.87 -8.59
N ASN A 471 6.84 21.06 -8.23
CA ASN A 471 6.69 22.24 -9.08
C ASN A 471 7.44 22.08 -10.41
N GLU A 472 8.62 21.48 -10.40
CA GLU A 472 9.38 21.20 -11.63
C GLU A 472 8.62 20.24 -12.56
N ILE A 473 7.89 19.26 -12.00
CA ILE A 473 7.05 18.33 -12.77
C ILE A 473 5.84 19.07 -13.36
N PHE A 474 5.10 19.84 -12.54
CA PHE A 474 3.78 20.34 -12.91
C PHE A 474 3.77 21.74 -13.51
N GLN A 475 4.84 22.54 -13.38
CA GLN A 475 4.87 23.92 -13.86
C GLN A 475 4.39 24.07 -15.32
N PRO A 476 4.83 23.27 -16.31
CA PRO A 476 4.33 23.43 -17.69
C PRO A 476 2.85 23.05 -17.82
N THR A 477 2.38 22.11 -17.01
CA THR A 477 0.97 21.68 -17.01
C THR A 477 0.09 22.74 -16.36
N PHE A 478 0.58 23.44 -15.34
CA PHE A 478 -0.09 24.59 -14.73
C PHE A 478 -0.22 25.75 -15.72
N GLU A 479 0.84 26.05 -16.45
CA GLU A 479 0.83 27.07 -17.52
C GLU A 479 -0.20 26.71 -18.60
N LEU A 480 -0.26 25.43 -18.98
CA LEU A 480 -1.27 24.93 -19.92
C LEU A 480 -2.69 25.14 -19.41
N GLY A 481 -2.96 24.84 -18.12
CA GLY A 481 -4.25 25.03 -17.49
C GLY A 481 -4.67 26.50 -17.37
N GLN A 482 -3.73 27.37 -17.00
CA GLN A 482 -3.96 28.81 -16.98
C GLN A 482 -4.21 29.38 -18.39
N SER A 483 -3.51 28.84 -19.39
CA SER A 483 -3.76 29.20 -20.80
C SER A 483 -5.15 28.79 -21.26
N LEU A 484 -5.62 27.59 -20.90
CA LEU A 484 -6.99 27.14 -21.17
C LEU A 484 -8.02 28.05 -20.47
N THR A 485 -7.81 28.34 -19.19
CA THR A 485 -8.69 29.24 -18.43
C THR A 485 -8.76 30.61 -19.09
N ARG A 486 -7.63 31.18 -19.50
CA ARG A 486 -7.59 32.47 -20.22
C ARG A 486 -8.36 32.41 -21.52
N GLN A 487 -8.18 31.37 -22.32
CA GLN A 487 -8.90 31.15 -23.59
C GLN A 487 -10.43 31.08 -23.37
N LEU A 488 -10.89 30.34 -22.34
CA LEU A 488 -12.31 30.19 -22.02
C LEU A 488 -12.96 31.50 -21.60
N VAL A 489 -12.24 32.34 -20.84
CA VAL A 489 -12.84 33.54 -20.24
C VAL A 489 -12.65 34.80 -21.09
N GLU A 490 -11.67 34.84 -21.98
CA GLU A 490 -11.25 36.08 -22.69
C GLU A 490 -12.34 36.64 -23.60
N SER A 491 -13.07 35.81 -24.33
CA SER A 491 -14.11 36.21 -25.27
C SER A 491 -15.50 36.24 -24.62
N SER A 492 -15.67 35.61 -23.45
CA SER A 492 -16.98 35.41 -22.82
C SER A 492 -17.46 36.64 -22.02
N VAL A 493 -18.74 36.97 -22.09
CA VAL A 493 -19.42 37.95 -21.23
C VAL A 493 -20.37 37.25 -20.22
N ASP A 494 -20.13 35.98 -19.98
CA ASP A 494 -20.90 35.15 -19.05
C ASP A 494 -20.43 35.33 -17.61
N ALA A 495 -21.01 36.28 -16.88
CA ALA A 495 -20.66 36.47 -15.46
C ALA A 495 -21.05 35.28 -14.58
N LEU A 496 -22.17 34.61 -14.87
CA LEU A 496 -22.62 33.44 -14.09
C LEU A 496 -21.66 32.26 -14.27
N GLY A 497 -21.22 32.01 -15.52
CA GLY A 497 -20.23 30.96 -15.78
C GLY A 497 -18.87 31.22 -15.13
N ILE A 498 -18.39 32.49 -15.20
CA ILE A 498 -17.13 32.85 -14.56
C ILE A 498 -17.22 32.72 -13.03
N LEU A 499 -18.34 33.18 -12.43
CA LEU A 499 -18.54 33.03 -10.99
C LEU A 499 -18.65 31.55 -10.59
N THR A 500 -19.29 30.71 -11.42
CA THR A 500 -19.31 29.25 -11.22
C THR A 500 -17.87 28.69 -11.28
N CYS A 501 -17.01 29.15 -12.18
CA CYS A 501 -15.60 28.76 -12.22
C CYS A 501 -14.84 29.19 -10.96
N VAL A 502 -15.17 30.38 -10.40
CA VAL A 502 -14.59 30.82 -9.12
C VAL A 502 -14.99 29.85 -7.99
N ARG A 503 -16.26 29.46 -7.90
CA ARG A 503 -16.73 28.50 -6.89
C ARG A 503 -16.09 27.13 -7.06
N LEU A 504 -15.96 26.66 -8.28
CA LEU A 504 -15.22 25.40 -8.57
C LEU A 504 -13.76 25.52 -8.13
N ASN A 505 -13.11 26.64 -8.40
CA ASN A 505 -11.71 26.85 -8.00
C ASN A 505 -11.54 26.89 -6.46
N GLN A 506 -12.50 27.49 -5.75
CA GLN A 506 -12.56 27.43 -4.27
C GLN A 506 -12.77 26.01 -3.76
N HIS A 507 -13.67 25.24 -4.40
CA HIS A 507 -13.86 23.83 -4.07
C HIS A 507 -12.56 23.02 -4.27
N PHE A 508 -11.85 23.25 -5.38
CA PHE A 508 -10.55 22.61 -5.61
C PHE A 508 -9.51 23.02 -4.58
N ALA A 509 -9.48 24.26 -4.13
CA ALA A 509 -8.61 24.73 -3.06
C ALA A 509 -8.87 23.97 -1.76
N PHE A 510 -10.16 23.82 -1.40
CA PHE A 510 -10.58 23.08 -0.21
C PHE A 510 -10.19 21.59 -0.31
N GLU A 511 -10.41 20.96 -1.46
CA GLU A 511 -10.00 19.56 -1.69
C GLU A 511 -8.49 19.36 -1.59
N LEU A 512 -7.69 20.28 -2.14
CA LEU A 512 -6.23 20.24 -2.03
C LEU A 512 -5.75 20.43 -0.58
N GLN A 513 -6.41 21.30 0.17
CA GLN A 513 -6.13 21.47 1.60
C GLN A 513 -6.48 20.21 2.39
N ARG A 514 -7.64 19.61 2.13
CA ARG A 514 -8.05 18.32 2.72
C ARG A 514 -7.05 17.20 2.40
N ARG A 515 -6.57 17.15 1.18
CA ARG A 515 -5.57 16.18 0.71
C ARG A 515 -4.13 16.53 1.11
N LYS A 516 -3.90 17.68 1.77
CA LYS A 516 -2.60 18.18 2.22
C LYS A 516 -1.58 18.36 1.08
N VAL A 517 -2.00 18.99 -0.02
CA VAL A 517 -1.18 19.25 -1.21
C VAL A 517 -0.94 20.77 -1.38
N PRO A 518 -0.08 21.38 -0.59
CA PRO A 518 0.12 22.83 -0.61
C PRO A 518 0.83 23.33 -1.88
N ALA A 519 1.54 22.46 -2.58
CA ALA A 519 2.32 22.84 -3.76
C ALA A 519 1.47 23.33 -4.96
N VAL A 520 0.15 23.05 -4.96
CA VAL A 520 -0.79 23.49 -6.01
C VAL A 520 -1.42 24.85 -5.70
N GLU A 521 -1.24 25.41 -4.51
CA GLU A 521 -1.85 26.67 -4.07
C GLU A 521 -1.52 27.83 -5.03
N GLY A 522 -0.27 27.90 -5.52
CA GLY A 522 0.15 28.90 -6.49
C GLY A 522 -0.65 28.86 -7.79
N TYR A 523 -1.01 27.68 -8.28
CA TYR A 523 -1.86 27.50 -9.45
C TYR A 523 -3.29 27.98 -9.21
N ILE A 524 -3.89 27.59 -8.07
CA ILE A 524 -5.24 27.99 -7.66
C ILE A 524 -5.34 29.52 -7.56
N ASN A 525 -4.38 30.14 -6.86
CA ASN A 525 -4.31 31.61 -6.71
C ASN A 525 -4.11 32.30 -8.06
N GLY A 526 -3.22 31.77 -8.92
CA GLY A 526 -3.03 32.28 -10.29
C GLY A 526 -4.30 32.17 -11.12
N THR A 527 -5.09 31.12 -10.96
CA THR A 527 -6.40 30.94 -11.63
C THR A 527 -7.42 31.97 -11.13
N ASN A 528 -7.48 32.23 -9.83
CA ASN A 528 -8.32 33.31 -9.26
C ASN A 528 -7.95 34.69 -9.80
N MET A 529 -6.65 34.95 -9.99
CA MET A 529 -6.17 36.20 -10.58
C MET A 529 -6.57 36.39 -12.06
N LEU A 530 -6.94 35.31 -12.76
CA LEU A 530 -7.51 35.38 -14.10
C LEU A 530 -9.04 35.59 -14.07
N LEU A 531 -9.74 34.91 -13.14
CA LEU A 531 -11.20 34.90 -13.08
C LEU A 531 -11.80 36.21 -12.53
N TRP A 532 -11.28 36.71 -11.38
CA TRP A 532 -11.88 37.88 -10.72
C TRP A 532 -11.82 39.19 -11.54
N PRO A 533 -10.70 39.59 -12.15
CA PRO A 533 -10.68 40.78 -12.99
C PRO A 533 -11.59 40.67 -14.21
N ARG A 534 -11.75 39.41 -14.73
CA ARG A 534 -12.67 39.19 -15.85
C ARG A 534 -14.11 39.34 -15.42
N PHE A 535 -14.50 38.79 -14.26
CA PHE A 535 -15.81 38.96 -13.68
C PHE A 535 -16.16 40.46 -13.53
N GLN A 536 -15.27 41.25 -12.93
CA GLN A 536 -15.46 42.70 -12.76
C GLN A 536 -15.67 43.41 -14.12
N ARG A 537 -14.83 43.08 -15.11
CA ARG A 537 -14.93 43.67 -16.47
C ARG A 537 -16.27 43.32 -17.10
N ILE A 538 -16.84 42.13 -16.88
CA ILE A 538 -18.14 41.76 -17.41
C ILE A 538 -19.26 42.56 -16.73
N ILE A 539 -19.19 42.74 -15.42
CA ILE A 539 -20.14 43.62 -14.72
C ILE A 539 -20.06 45.03 -15.25
N ASP A 540 -18.85 45.55 -15.57
CA ASP A 540 -18.69 46.89 -16.20
C ASP A 540 -19.34 46.95 -17.58
N VAL A 541 -19.22 45.87 -18.41
CA VAL A 541 -19.91 45.77 -19.70
C VAL A 541 -21.43 45.78 -19.50
N HIS A 542 -21.98 45.10 -18.52
CA HIS A 542 -23.39 45.11 -18.17
C HIS A 542 -23.84 46.51 -17.70
N CYS A 543 -23.10 47.15 -16.81
CA CYS A 543 -23.36 48.51 -16.36
C CYS A 543 -23.38 49.50 -17.57
N GLU A 544 -22.35 49.40 -18.43
CA GLU A 544 -22.29 50.26 -19.62
C GLU A 544 -23.45 50.03 -20.60
N SER A 545 -23.91 48.77 -20.77
CA SER A 545 -25.07 48.46 -21.61
C SER A 545 -26.33 49.10 -21.07
N VAL A 546 -26.55 49.07 -19.75
CA VAL A 546 -27.70 49.73 -19.10
C VAL A 546 -27.59 51.27 -19.24
N ARG A 547 -26.39 51.82 -19.04
CA ARG A 547 -26.12 53.25 -19.16
C ARG A 547 -26.39 53.74 -20.59
N LYS A 548 -25.96 52.98 -21.62
CA LYS A 548 -26.23 53.30 -23.03
C LYS A 548 -27.74 53.27 -23.31
N LEU A 549 -28.46 52.27 -22.79
CA LEU A 549 -29.91 52.20 -22.90
C LEU A 549 -30.56 53.42 -22.22
N THR A 550 -30.12 53.79 -21.01
CA THR A 550 -30.60 54.96 -20.27
C THR A 550 -30.32 56.24 -21.02
N ALA A 551 -29.16 56.40 -21.68
CA ALA A 551 -28.83 57.57 -22.50
C ALA A 551 -29.71 57.67 -23.75
N SER A 552 -30.04 56.54 -24.41
CA SER A 552 -30.89 56.50 -25.60
C SER A 552 -32.31 57.01 -25.34
N LEU A 553 -32.80 56.93 -24.10
CA LEU A 553 -34.08 57.51 -23.68
C LEU A 553 -34.09 59.04 -23.69
N SER A 554 -32.92 59.68 -23.63
CA SER A 554 -32.77 61.14 -23.65
C SER A 554 -32.68 61.70 -25.07
N GLY A 555 -32.37 60.90 -26.08
CA GLY A 555 -32.06 61.32 -27.44
C GLY A 555 -33.21 61.29 -28.42
N LYS A 556 -34.47 60.97 -28.00
CA LYS A 556 -35.62 61.05 -28.86
C LYS A 556 -36.15 62.49 -28.85
N PRO A 557 -35.95 63.28 -29.90
CA PRO A 557 -36.57 64.58 -29.98
C PRO A 557 -38.10 64.38 -30.08
N ALA A 558 -38.85 65.20 -29.31
CA ALA A 558 -40.35 65.26 -29.30
C ALA A 558 -40.92 65.78 -30.63
N GLY A 559 -40.44 65.36 -31.79
CA GLY A 559 -40.80 65.93 -33.05
C GLY A 559 -40.57 65.06 -34.30
N SER A 560 -40.68 63.71 -34.17
CA SER A 560 -40.72 62.89 -35.40
C SER A 560 -42.06 62.16 -35.51
N ALA A 561 -43.01 62.84 -36.08
CA ALA A 561 -44.40 62.40 -36.35
C ALA A 561 -44.50 61.44 -37.53
N LEU A 562 -43.57 60.54 -37.78
CA LEU A 562 -43.58 59.55 -38.86
C LEU A 562 -43.10 58.15 -38.42
N SER A 563 -43.74 57.68 -37.35
CA SER A 563 -43.67 56.26 -36.99
C SER A 563 -44.97 55.85 -36.38
N LEU A 564 -46.04 56.03 -37.18
CA LEU A 564 -47.35 55.46 -36.98
C LEU A 564 -47.28 53.98 -37.31
N THR A 565 -47.05 53.16 -36.33
CA THR A 565 -47.66 51.83 -36.07
C THR A 565 -46.81 51.07 -35.02
N SER A 566 -47.41 50.78 -33.90
CA SER A 566 -47.04 49.84 -32.86
C SER A 566 -46.23 50.28 -31.62
N SER A 567 -45.84 51.57 -31.42
CA SER A 567 -45.12 51.96 -30.22
C SER A 567 -45.84 52.81 -29.16
N SER A 568 -47.10 53.27 -29.47
CA SER A 568 -47.83 54.16 -28.56
C SER A 568 -48.47 53.44 -27.33
N SER A 569 -48.70 52.15 -27.40
CA SER A 569 -49.26 51.39 -26.26
C SER A 569 -48.22 50.94 -25.26
N ALA A 570 -46.97 50.77 -25.69
CA ALA A 570 -45.87 50.31 -24.83
C ALA A 570 -45.36 51.42 -23.88
N SER A 571 -45.48 52.72 -24.26
CA SER A 571 -45.08 53.83 -23.42
C SER A 571 -46.05 54.22 -22.31
N GLN A 572 -47.27 53.66 -22.34
CA GLN A 572 -48.29 53.87 -21.29
C GLN A 572 -48.53 52.64 -20.39
N SER A 573 -47.79 51.55 -20.66
CA SER A 573 -47.93 50.30 -19.89
C SER A 573 -47.29 50.41 -18.51
N THR A 574 -48.03 49.99 -17.49
CA THR A 574 -47.52 49.82 -16.10
C THR A 574 -46.89 48.45 -15.91
N ALA A 575 -46.75 47.65 -16.96
CA ALA A 575 -46.12 46.34 -16.92
C ALA A 575 -44.60 46.46 -16.64
N PRO A 576 -43.99 45.48 -15.96
CA PRO A 576 -42.54 45.43 -15.75
C PRO A 576 -41.77 45.46 -17.08
N HIS A 577 -40.67 46.22 -17.10
CA HIS A 577 -39.82 46.30 -18.28
C HIS A 577 -39.07 44.99 -18.50
N PRO A 578 -38.85 44.49 -19.74
CA PRO A 578 -38.10 43.26 -20.00
C PRO A 578 -36.69 43.21 -19.39
N LEU A 579 -36.03 44.38 -19.26
CA LEU A 579 -34.75 44.52 -18.58
C LEU A 579 -34.85 44.06 -17.10
N THR A 580 -35.98 44.33 -16.41
CA THR A 580 -36.21 43.96 -15.02
C THR A 580 -36.14 42.46 -14.83
N GLN A 581 -36.80 41.70 -15.70
CA GLN A 581 -36.75 40.23 -15.62
C GLN A 581 -35.32 39.70 -15.82
N ARG A 582 -34.58 40.22 -16.81
CA ARG A 582 -33.16 39.84 -17.04
C ARG A 582 -32.28 40.23 -15.86
N PHE A 583 -32.43 41.44 -15.33
CA PHE A 583 -31.71 41.90 -14.16
C PHE A 583 -32.01 41.04 -12.94
N ALA A 584 -33.28 40.74 -12.67
CA ALA A 584 -33.71 39.96 -11.55
C ALA A 584 -33.19 38.50 -11.62
N ASN A 585 -33.29 37.86 -12.80
CA ASN A 585 -32.72 36.53 -13.03
C ASN A 585 -31.20 36.50 -12.84
N PHE A 586 -30.53 37.51 -13.39
CA PHE A 586 -29.07 37.67 -13.24
C PHE A 586 -28.67 37.86 -11.78
N LEU A 587 -29.38 38.74 -11.07
CA LEU A 587 -29.19 38.98 -9.64
C LEU A 587 -29.41 37.70 -8.84
N GLN A 588 -30.52 37.00 -9.08
CA GLN A 588 -30.79 35.70 -8.45
C GLN A 588 -29.69 34.70 -8.68
N GLY A 589 -29.16 34.59 -9.91
CA GLY A 589 -28.10 33.68 -10.26
C GLY A 589 -26.83 33.98 -9.48
N ILE A 590 -26.40 35.25 -9.42
CA ILE A 590 -25.20 35.66 -8.67
C ILE A 590 -25.40 35.46 -7.17
N LEU A 591 -26.55 35.85 -6.61
CA LEU A 591 -26.86 35.66 -5.19
C LEU A 591 -26.85 34.18 -4.80
N SER A 592 -27.44 33.32 -5.65
CA SER A 592 -27.41 31.86 -5.41
C SER A 592 -25.99 31.27 -5.42
N LEU A 593 -25.12 31.77 -6.29
CA LEU A 593 -23.69 31.38 -6.32
C LEU A 593 -22.89 32.01 -5.19
N SER A 594 -23.43 32.99 -4.50
CA SER A 594 -22.76 33.76 -3.44
C SER A 594 -23.29 33.42 -2.04
N SER A 595 -24.19 32.46 -1.89
CA SER A 595 -24.77 32.08 -0.60
C SER A 595 -23.70 31.68 0.44
N GLU A 596 -22.60 31.06 -0.01
CA GLU A 596 -21.47 30.65 0.83
C GLU A 596 -20.25 31.57 0.69
N ALA A 597 -20.42 32.77 0.11
CA ALA A 597 -19.30 33.68 -0.17
C ALA A 597 -18.75 34.32 1.10
N GLY A 598 -17.45 34.53 1.16
CA GLY A 598 -16.81 35.35 2.18
C GLY A 598 -17.12 36.84 2.01
N ASP A 599 -17.08 37.59 3.11
CA ASP A 599 -17.30 39.05 3.12
C ASP A 599 -16.30 39.85 2.29
N ASP A 600 -15.12 39.29 2.01
CA ASP A 600 -14.02 39.95 1.28
C ASP A 600 -14.13 39.90 -0.27
N GLU A 601 -15.17 39.28 -0.81
CA GLU A 601 -15.33 39.13 -2.24
C GLU A 601 -15.82 40.45 -2.93
N PRO A 602 -15.30 40.81 -4.10
CA PRO A 602 -15.66 42.06 -4.77
C PRO A 602 -17.06 42.04 -5.42
N ILE A 603 -17.88 41.01 -5.13
CA ILE A 603 -19.20 40.82 -5.72
C ILE A 603 -20.16 41.90 -5.27
N ALA A 604 -20.25 42.21 -3.99
CA ALA A 604 -21.17 43.18 -3.40
C ALA A 604 -21.00 44.55 -4.03
N SER A 605 -19.78 45.06 -4.16
CA SER A 605 -19.48 46.34 -4.79
C SER A 605 -19.87 46.36 -6.28
N SER A 606 -19.58 45.26 -6.97
CA SER A 606 -19.88 45.11 -8.41
C SER A 606 -21.38 45.07 -8.70
N LEU A 607 -22.12 44.29 -7.90
CA LEU A 607 -23.59 44.26 -7.98
C LEU A 607 -24.22 45.59 -7.57
N GLY A 608 -23.69 46.26 -6.56
CA GLY A 608 -24.10 47.59 -6.13
C GLY A 608 -24.04 48.64 -7.25
N ARG A 609 -22.98 48.57 -8.08
CA ARG A 609 -22.82 49.42 -9.26
C ARG A 609 -23.91 49.12 -10.30
N LEU A 610 -24.12 47.86 -10.63
CA LEU A 610 -25.13 47.43 -11.60
C LEU A 610 -26.54 47.79 -11.13
N ARG A 611 -26.86 47.64 -9.84
CA ARG A 611 -28.12 48.05 -9.21
C ARG A 611 -28.37 49.53 -9.40
N LYS A 612 -27.39 50.40 -9.12
CA LYS A 612 -27.51 51.86 -9.29
C LYS A 612 -27.86 52.23 -10.75
N GLU A 613 -27.18 51.61 -11.72
CA GLU A 613 -27.47 51.88 -13.14
C GLU A 613 -28.89 51.42 -13.54
N TYR A 614 -29.30 50.23 -13.00
CA TYR A 614 -30.67 49.70 -13.22
C TYR A 614 -31.74 50.63 -12.60
N GLU A 615 -31.56 51.08 -11.37
CA GLU A 615 -32.51 52.03 -10.71
C GLU A 615 -32.56 53.35 -11.46
N ALA A 616 -31.41 53.91 -11.88
CA ALA A 616 -31.37 55.13 -12.71
C ALA A 616 -32.11 54.98 -14.03
N PHE A 617 -31.99 53.78 -14.67
CA PHE A 617 -32.76 53.46 -15.85
C PHE A 617 -34.29 53.48 -15.60
N LEU A 618 -34.77 52.76 -14.53
CA LEU A 618 -36.19 52.68 -14.20
C LEU A 618 -36.76 54.06 -13.89
N VAL A 619 -36.06 54.85 -13.07
CA VAL A 619 -36.47 56.23 -12.74
C VAL A 619 -36.56 57.10 -13.99
N LYS A 620 -35.66 56.93 -14.93
CA LYS A 620 -35.69 57.69 -16.18
C LYS A 620 -36.78 57.20 -17.12
N GLN A 621 -36.97 55.88 -17.22
CA GLN A 621 -38.04 55.26 -18.03
C GLN A 621 -39.44 55.62 -17.47
N SER A 622 -39.62 55.70 -16.16
CA SER A 622 -40.88 56.11 -15.53
C SER A 622 -41.29 57.54 -15.92
N LYS A 623 -40.34 58.46 -16.13
CA LYS A 623 -40.59 59.82 -16.58
C LYS A 623 -41.23 59.91 -17.96
N SER A 624 -41.17 58.87 -18.78
CA SER A 624 -41.90 58.78 -20.07
C SER A 624 -43.39 58.52 -19.91
N VAL A 625 -43.83 58.14 -18.72
CA VAL A 625 -45.27 57.96 -18.39
C VAL A 625 -45.80 59.29 -17.85
N PRO A 626 -46.83 59.89 -18.50
CA PRO A 626 -47.30 61.26 -18.17
C PRO A 626 -47.97 61.32 -16.80
N GLU A 627 -48.69 60.25 -16.40
CA GLU A 627 -49.50 60.21 -15.19
C GLU A 627 -48.75 59.73 -13.96
N ALA A 628 -48.74 60.53 -12.88
CA ALA A 628 -47.92 60.22 -11.66
C ALA A 628 -48.25 58.84 -11.06
N ARG A 629 -49.59 58.55 -10.87
CA ARG A 629 -50.01 57.21 -10.35
C ARG A 629 -49.59 56.05 -11.24
N LYS A 630 -49.55 56.19 -12.55
CA LYS A 630 -49.02 55.13 -13.42
C LYS A 630 -47.54 55.03 -13.39
N ARG A 631 -46.76 56.11 -13.12
CA ARG A 631 -45.33 56.09 -12.88
C ARG A 631 -44.97 55.26 -11.63
N ASP A 632 -45.66 55.58 -10.54
CA ASP A 632 -45.41 54.88 -9.26
C ASP A 632 -45.82 53.41 -9.38
N ARG A 633 -46.92 53.12 -10.03
CA ARG A 633 -47.36 51.73 -10.34
C ARG A 633 -46.36 51.01 -11.23
N PHE A 634 -45.78 51.66 -12.23
CA PHE A 634 -44.72 51.08 -13.06
C PHE A 634 -43.49 50.73 -12.22
N LEU A 635 -42.98 51.63 -11.39
CA LEU A 635 -41.85 51.40 -10.50
C LEU A 635 -42.18 50.28 -9.50
N TYR A 636 -43.34 50.35 -8.85
CA TYR A 636 -43.79 49.29 -7.93
C TYR A 636 -43.80 47.92 -8.57
N ASN A 637 -44.37 47.77 -9.78
CA ASN A 637 -44.43 46.50 -10.49
C ASN A 637 -43.04 45.96 -10.85
N ASN A 638 -42.10 46.83 -11.22
CA ASN A 638 -40.70 46.43 -11.50
C ASN A 638 -39.98 45.98 -10.23
N TYR A 639 -40.07 46.72 -9.12
CA TYR A 639 -39.43 46.31 -7.87
C TYR A 639 -40.06 45.06 -7.27
N SER A 640 -41.40 44.93 -7.36
CA SER A 640 -42.15 43.76 -6.95
C SER A 640 -41.68 42.50 -7.73
N LEU A 641 -41.44 42.61 -9.05
CA LEU A 641 -40.92 41.51 -9.86
C LEU A 641 -39.52 41.10 -9.41
N VAL A 642 -38.61 42.06 -9.09
CA VAL A 642 -37.30 41.76 -8.56
C VAL A 642 -37.40 41.00 -7.23
N CYS A 643 -38.23 41.53 -6.30
CA CYS A 643 -38.45 40.88 -4.99
C CYS A 643 -38.99 39.44 -5.16
N THR A 644 -39.91 39.21 -6.10
CA THR A 644 -40.51 37.89 -6.35
C THR A 644 -39.45 36.89 -6.87
N ILE A 645 -38.62 37.32 -7.81
CA ILE A 645 -37.61 36.43 -8.41
C ILE A 645 -36.48 36.11 -7.39
N VAL A 646 -36.09 37.09 -6.56
CA VAL A 646 -35.01 36.93 -5.58
C VAL A 646 -35.50 36.31 -4.26
N ALA A 647 -36.80 36.12 -4.06
CA ALA A 647 -37.43 35.71 -2.77
C ALA A 647 -36.78 34.47 -2.14
N TYR A 648 -36.43 33.47 -2.93
CA TYR A 648 -35.93 32.17 -2.47
C TYR A 648 -34.40 32.08 -2.42
N THR A 649 -33.67 33.17 -2.63
CA THR A 649 -32.19 33.17 -2.47
C THR A 649 -31.83 33.34 -1.02
N GLU A 650 -30.80 32.63 -0.59
CA GLU A 650 -30.30 32.65 0.79
C GLU A 650 -28.94 33.36 0.88
N GLY A 651 -28.57 33.81 2.08
CA GLY A 651 -27.26 34.41 2.36
C GLY A 651 -27.36 35.90 2.68
N LYS A 652 -26.33 36.41 3.40
CA LYS A 652 -26.27 37.81 3.89
C LYS A 652 -26.46 38.84 2.80
N MET A 653 -25.81 38.68 1.67
CA MET A 653 -25.93 39.56 0.51
C MET A 653 -27.34 39.53 -0.10
N ALA A 654 -27.96 38.34 -0.13
CA ALA A 654 -29.33 38.21 -0.64
C ALA A 654 -30.32 38.95 0.24
N GLU A 655 -30.21 38.88 1.57
CA GLU A 655 -31.07 39.62 2.51
C GLU A 655 -30.90 41.15 2.36
N GLU A 656 -29.66 41.64 2.15
CA GLU A 656 -29.40 43.05 1.92
C GLU A 656 -30.09 43.55 0.64
N PHE A 657 -29.97 42.82 -0.46
CA PHE A 657 -30.65 43.20 -1.73
C PHE A 657 -32.18 43.07 -1.64
N LYS A 658 -32.72 42.02 -0.99
CA LYS A 658 -34.15 41.89 -0.74
C LYS A 658 -34.70 43.05 0.08
N GLY A 659 -34.04 43.39 1.20
CA GLY A 659 -34.38 44.53 2.06
C GLY A 659 -34.43 45.83 1.26
N HIS A 660 -33.40 46.11 0.50
CA HIS A 660 -33.33 47.33 -0.32
C HIS A 660 -34.48 47.45 -1.35
N PHE A 661 -34.80 46.38 -2.10
CA PHE A 661 -35.90 46.42 -3.06
C PHE A 661 -37.27 46.39 -2.38
N ALA A 662 -37.40 45.79 -1.21
CA ALA A 662 -38.64 45.84 -0.40
C ALA A 662 -38.90 47.28 0.08
N GLU A 663 -37.89 47.99 0.61
CA GLU A 663 -37.98 49.40 1.03
C GLU A 663 -38.43 50.29 -0.15
N LEU A 664 -37.80 50.14 -1.33
CA LEU A 664 -38.19 50.89 -2.53
C LEU A 664 -39.63 50.60 -3.00
N LYS A 665 -40.08 49.34 -2.90
CA LYS A 665 -41.44 48.94 -3.22
C LYS A 665 -42.44 49.51 -2.22
N ASP A 666 -42.15 49.44 -0.93
CA ASP A 666 -43.03 49.87 0.16
C ASP A 666 -43.15 51.41 0.18
N ALA A 667 -42.08 52.16 -0.15
CA ALA A 667 -42.14 53.61 -0.33
C ALA A 667 -43.15 54.07 -1.44
N LEU A 668 -43.43 53.19 -2.41
CA LEU A 668 -44.37 53.45 -3.52
C LEU A 668 -45.79 52.89 -3.26
N SER A 669 -45.99 52.16 -2.15
CA SER A 669 -47.28 51.56 -1.79
C SER A 669 -48.10 52.42 -0.85
N VAL A 670 -47.55 53.54 -0.34
CA VAL A 670 -48.17 54.40 0.71
C VAL A 670 -49.15 55.42 0.11
N ASP A 671 -49.26 55.55 -1.25
CA ASP A 671 -50.19 56.39 -1.94
C ASP A 671 -51.14 55.50 -2.78
#